data_e7ae4736e645999bd7c404f04d23e362
#
_entry.id   e7ae4736e645999bd7c404f04d23e362
#
_cell.length_a   1.000
_cell.length_b   1.000
_cell.length_c   1.000
_cell.angle_alpha   90.00
_cell.angle_beta   90.00
_cell.angle_gamma   90.00
#
_symmetry.space_group_name_H-M   'P 1'
#
loop_
_entity.id
_entity.type
_entity.pdbx_description
1 polymer ?
#
loop_
_entity_poly.entity_id
_entity_poly.type
_entity_poly.pdbx_seq_one_letter_code
_entity_poly.pdbx_strand_id
1 'polypeptide(L)'
;MNRISHIFRHVLRPLVAGLALGLWLFATAAWGQNKATSIAGTVTDHVTGEAMAFVQVFVPNSKLGTMTDINGRFDLTVGLTDTLVQFRMMGYKPLTMPVPKRGAQHIRVALEPTASTLKEVEVTAKRTKDRYRRKGNPAVELAKQVIAHKEQNSIMAEPHFSRQKFEKLNMCLDQFHPDYEKNLFWKHFPFVQKYVDQAEFDGADILHFSIHERMSSQECIYGRMRTLVTADREDGIDVNLSQEGLNEDLDLLFAPVDIYQNDISLMSVRFVSPLSSALGNAFYHYYITDTVDLDGLRCIELSFVPASKGNFGFVGSMYVADDSSYAVMRYNMRVPEAVDLNFVRDLSVVQTYERDSAGRLLPMRSDLFGRLYIGKKLRQVYVHQLRYCYDYAFDTLARPLPDSLFGALATHARLPLAHKVRRRQWNEMRPLELTLAETFLDSMRYELMRIPSVRHTIHACEALLTSYIPTHAERDSSKFDFGPIYNFVSHNGTEGLRLRLGGMSTARLSDRNFFDGYVAYGFDDRRPKFSLNLIRTFAPKRRFPMEYPLGYVSLHAGYDIEAPGLSFDQWDRDNILRWSDVATPAQYVADLRLRLRKQWPSHFGIDTWVGAQNITPTGLLNYRRLTPTGTERVESIRHLAWHTAVNFSPNALGRGTRTGEGSLMGLTGNSTSISLQHEMGILDGFRYHRSTASIASRLWLSAFGYIDLRAQGGIVWSPVPMPMLFTPSGSDSPLLSQWSFNTMAPMEFIMDRYASLMATYHLKGLLLNHLPLIKRLRLREVLTFNILYGSMSEQNDPASLRSGLYLLPQGASFLGSEPYMEYGIGIENIFKLMRIDYVRRLTYLDAAPAPWAVKVTLQFTM
;
A
#
# COMPACT_ATOMS: atom_id res chain seq x y z
N MET A 1 10.70 9.53 34.95
CA MET A 1 9.41 10.13 34.54
C MET A 1 9.48 11.61 34.17
N ASN A 2 10.29 12.44 34.78
CA ASN A 2 10.36 13.88 34.46
C ASN A 2 11.15 14.24 33.17
N ARG A 3 12.03 13.38 32.66
CA ARG A 3 12.78 13.63 31.41
C ARG A 3 11.98 13.36 30.13
N ILE A 4 11.09 12.37 30.15
CA ILE A 4 10.23 12.04 29.00
C ILE A 4 9.24 13.18 28.72
N SER A 5 8.73 13.87 29.75
CA SER A 5 7.86 15.02 29.61
C SER A 5 8.56 16.26 28.99
N HIS A 6 9.87 16.36 29.16
CA HIS A 6 10.68 17.47 28.61
C HIS A 6 10.97 17.28 27.11
N ILE A 7 11.29 16.04 26.70
CA ILE A 7 11.51 15.68 25.27
C ILE A 7 10.21 15.81 24.48
N PHE A 8 9.09 15.35 25.04
CA PHE A 8 7.77 15.51 24.41
C PHE A 8 7.36 16.98 24.22
N ARG A 9 7.79 17.87 25.12
CA ARG A 9 7.47 19.31 25.03
C ARG A 9 8.38 20.09 24.08
N HIS A 10 9.63 19.72 23.87
CA HIS A 10 10.59 20.55 23.15
C HIS A 10 10.95 20.05 21.74
N VAL A 11 10.77 18.77 21.43
CA VAL A 11 11.14 18.21 20.11
C VAL A 11 9.89 17.81 19.30
N LEU A 12 8.93 17.15 19.92
CA LEU A 12 7.70 16.77 19.18
C LEU A 12 6.78 17.97 18.90
N ARG A 13 6.77 19.00 19.77
CA ARG A 13 5.97 20.20 19.53
C ARG A 13 6.37 20.98 18.25
N PRO A 14 7.64 21.27 17.95
CA PRO A 14 7.98 21.96 16.71
C PRO A 14 7.83 21.07 15.46
N LEU A 15 8.00 19.74 15.56
CA LEU A 15 7.82 18.83 14.43
C LEU A 15 6.34 18.59 14.12
N VAL A 16 5.54 18.39 15.15
CA VAL A 16 4.06 18.33 15.05
C VAL A 16 3.51 19.73 14.72
N ALA A 17 4.11 20.80 15.22
CA ALA A 17 3.74 22.16 14.85
C ALA A 17 4.16 22.51 13.41
N GLY A 18 5.29 22.00 12.89
CA GLY A 18 5.71 22.17 11.49
C GLY A 18 4.83 21.36 10.53
N LEU A 19 4.53 20.12 10.85
CA LEU A 19 3.53 19.30 10.15
C LEU A 19 2.12 19.87 10.28
N ALA A 20 1.77 20.33 11.49
CA ALA A 20 0.50 21.00 11.74
C ALA A 20 0.44 22.39 11.09
N LEU A 21 1.56 23.12 10.97
CA LEU A 21 1.62 24.41 10.28
C LEU A 21 1.55 24.24 8.76
N GLY A 22 2.20 23.22 8.20
CA GLY A 22 2.03 22.84 6.78
C GLY A 22 0.60 22.37 6.48
N LEU A 23 0.04 21.51 7.32
CA LEU A 23 -1.35 21.07 7.27
C LEU A 23 -2.32 22.20 7.64
N TRP A 24 -1.92 23.14 8.51
CA TRP A 24 -2.73 24.29 8.92
C TRP A 24 -2.74 25.40 7.85
N LEU A 25 -1.66 25.64 7.13
CA LEU A 25 -1.64 26.50 5.94
C LEU A 25 -2.51 25.94 4.81
N PHE A 26 -2.59 24.60 4.65
CA PHE A 26 -3.59 23.95 3.80
C PHE A 26 -5.00 23.99 4.41
N ALA A 27 -5.13 23.90 5.74
CA ALA A 27 -6.42 23.87 6.44
C ALA A 27 -7.05 25.26 6.57
N THR A 28 -6.29 26.34 6.66
CA THR A 28 -6.85 27.71 6.66
C THR A 28 -7.43 28.10 5.29
N ALA A 29 -7.04 27.39 4.21
CA ALA A 29 -7.73 27.47 2.92
C ALA A 29 -9.12 26.78 2.92
N ALA A 30 -9.47 26.06 3.98
CA ALA A 30 -10.64 25.16 4.04
C ALA A 30 -11.86 25.70 4.80
N TRP A 31 -11.91 26.96 5.15
CA TRP A 31 -13.07 27.54 5.85
C TRP A 31 -14.13 28.09 4.90
N GLY A 32 -14.61 27.24 4.02
CA GLY A 32 -15.81 27.46 3.25
C GLY A 32 -16.65 26.19 3.26
N GLN A 33 -17.46 25.99 4.30
CA GLN A 33 -18.43 24.90 4.30
C GLN A 33 -19.62 25.29 3.43
N ASN A 34 -19.70 24.76 2.21
CA ASN A 34 -20.97 24.51 1.58
C ASN A 34 -21.36 23.06 1.83
N LYS A 35 -22.47 22.88 2.50
CA LYS A 35 -23.01 21.61 2.95
C LYS A 35 -23.60 20.88 1.75
N ALA A 36 -22.99 19.80 1.31
CA ALA A 36 -23.73 18.76 0.61
C ALA A 36 -24.93 18.38 1.49
N THR A 37 -26.10 18.28 0.93
CA THR A 37 -27.30 17.95 1.70
C THR A 37 -27.32 16.43 1.84
N SER A 38 -27.18 15.92 3.07
CA SER A 38 -27.44 14.52 3.36
C SER A 38 -28.92 14.36 3.66
N ILE A 39 -29.57 13.41 2.99
CA ILE A 39 -30.95 13.01 3.24
C ILE A 39 -30.91 11.67 3.95
N ALA A 40 -31.35 11.64 5.19
CA ALA A 40 -31.54 10.40 5.93
C ALA A 40 -33.03 10.16 6.16
N GLY A 41 -33.43 8.90 6.25
CA GLY A 41 -34.84 8.61 6.47
C GLY A 41 -35.15 7.14 6.72
N THR A 42 -36.46 6.88 6.79
CA THR A 42 -36.97 5.49 6.85
C THR A 42 -38.03 5.29 5.78
N VAL A 43 -37.96 4.15 5.11
CA VAL A 43 -38.98 3.71 4.15
C VAL A 43 -39.84 2.64 4.79
N THR A 44 -41.16 2.82 4.68
CA THR A 44 -42.17 1.88 5.24
C THR A 44 -43.16 1.50 4.14
N ASP A 45 -43.76 0.36 4.30
CA ASP A 45 -44.93 -0.02 3.50
C ASP A 45 -46.15 0.83 3.90
N HIS A 46 -46.84 1.38 2.89
CA HIS A 46 -47.99 2.27 3.11
C HIS A 46 -49.17 1.54 3.77
N VAL A 47 -49.38 0.27 3.51
CA VAL A 47 -50.52 -0.53 4.03
C VAL A 47 -50.20 -1.12 5.38
N THR A 48 -49.03 -1.71 5.57
CA THR A 48 -48.64 -2.41 6.79
C THR A 48 -47.92 -1.53 7.81
N GLY A 49 -47.36 -0.42 7.38
CA GLY A 49 -46.52 0.48 8.21
C GLY A 49 -45.16 -0.14 8.61
N GLU A 50 -44.85 -1.34 8.10
CA GLU A 50 -43.59 -2.01 8.39
C GLU A 50 -42.41 -1.39 7.67
N ALA A 51 -41.22 -1.45 8.29
CA ALA A 51 -39.97 -0.92 7.68
C ALA A 51 -39.57 -1.80 6.48
N MET A 52 -39.32 -1.14 5.34
CA MET A 52 -38.98 -1.80 4.10
C MET A 52 -37.45 -1.85 3.93
N ALA A 53 -36.89 -3.04 4.01
CA ALA A 53 -35.48 -3.26 3.75
C ALA A 53 -35.20 -3.27 2.24
N PHE A 54 -34.00 -2.78 1.85
CA PHE A 54 -33.45 -2.85 0.51
C PHE A 54 -34.22 -2.10 -0.57
N VAL A 55 -34.99 -1.10 -0.21
CA VAL A 55 -35.57 -0.15 -1.16
C VAL A 55 -34.41 0.64 -1.80
N GLN A 56 -34.38 0.67 -3.11
CA GLN A 56 -33.44 1.50 -3.84
C GLN A 56 -33.82 2.98 -3.67
N VAL A 57 -32.88 3.80 -3.25
CA VAL A 57 -33.03 5.24 -3.07
C VAL A 57 -31.97 5.93 -3.94
N PHE A 58 -32.37 6.59 -5.00
CA PHE A 58 -31.42 7.16 -5.97
C PHE A 58 -31.92 8.47 -6.58
N VAL A 59 -30.98 9.23 -7.12
CA VAL A 59 -31.28 10.47 -7.84
C VAL A 59 -31.50 10.13 -9.31
N PRO A 60 -32.70 10.44 -9.89
CA PRO A 60 -32.96 10.23 -11.31
C PRO A 60 -31.90 10.93 -12.18
N ASN A 61 -31.41 10.20 -13.21
CA ASN A 61 -30.38 10.68 -14.14
C ASN A 61 -28.99 10.90 -13.52
N SER A 62 -28.78 10.45 -12.28
CA SER A 62 -27.49 10.45 -11.58
C SER A 62 -27.11 9.02 -11.24
N LYS A 63 -25.79 8.78 -11.05
CA LYS A 63 -25.29 7.49 -10.54
C LYS A 63 -25.36 7.41 -9.00
N LEU A 64 -25.91 8.45 -8.34
CA LEU A 64 -26.10 8.49 -6.90
C LEU A 64 -27.26 7.61 -6.45
N GLY A 65 -26.99 6.71 -5.54
CA GLY A 65 -28.00 5.86 -4.94
C GLY A 65 -27.54 5.16 -3.70
N THR A 66 -28.49 4.79 -2.86
CA THR A 66 -28.31 3.96 -1.67
C THR A 66 -29.43 2.93 -1.60
N MET A 67 -29.37 2.00 -0.65
CA MET A 67 -30.47 1.10 -0.33
C MET A 67 -30.81 1.20 1.16
N THR A 68 -32.08 1.00 1.50
CA THR A 68 -32.46 0.96 2.91
C THR A 68 -31.86 -0.26 3.62
N ASP A 69 -31.49 -0.10 4.87
CA ASP A 69 -31.06 -1.19 5.74
C ASP A 69 -32.25 -2.11 6.16
N ILE A 70 -31.97 -3.17 6.94
CA ILE A 70 -33.00 -4.09 7.42
C ILE A 70 -34.08 -3.43 8.29
N ASN A 71 -33.86 -2.22 8.78
CA ASN A 71 -34.83 -1.43 9.53
C ASN A 71 -35.46 -0.33 8.66
N GLY A 72 -35.32 -0.43 7.33
CA GLY A 72 -35.86 0.55 6.38
C GLY A 72 -35.15 1.89 6.37
N ARG A 73 -34.00 2.05 7.03
CA ARG A 73 -33.26 3.32 7.13
C ARG A 73 -32.31 3.50 5.97
N PHE A 74 -32.20 4.71 5.46
CA PHE A 74 -31.24 5.11 4.44
C PHE A 74 -30.55 6.41 4.81
N ASP A 75 -29.39 6.62 4.25
CA ASP A 75 -28.64 7.88 4.23
C ASP A 75 -28.07 8.05 2.82
N LEU A 76 -28.45 9.14 2.15
CA LEU A 76 -28.03 9.48 0.80
C LEU A 76 -27.50 10.91 0.77
N THR A 77 -26.25 11.08 0.39
CA THR A 77 -25.67 12.39 0.09
C THR A 77 -26.05 12.78 -1.31
N VAL A 78 -26.73 13.90 -1.48
CA VAL A 78 -27.20 14.44 -2.75
C VAL A 78 -26.44 15.70 -3.12
N GLY A 79 -26.22 15.91 -4.42
CA GLY A 79 -25.57 17.10 -4.94
C GLY A 79 -26.44 18.35 -4.78
N LEU A 80 -25.81 19.53 -4.83
CA LEU A 80 -26.54 20.82 -4.70
C LEU A 80 -27.53 21.10 -5.85
N THR A 81 -27.30 20.45 -6.98
CA THR A 81 -28.15 20.55 -8.19
C THR A 81 -29.25 19.52 -8.23
N ASP A 82 -29.21 18.52 -7.37
CA ASP A 82 -30.19 17.44 -7.36
C ASP A 82 -31.52 17.97 -6.80
N THR A 83 -32.54 17.86 -7.58
CA THR A 83 -33.87 18.36 -7.24
C THR A 83 -34.86 17.26 -6.87
N LEU A 84 -34.57 16.02 -7.26
CA LEU A 84 -35.45 14.88 -7.08
C LEU A 84 -34.70 13.67 -6.53
N VAL A 85 -35.37 12.90 -5.67
CA VAL A 85 -34.94 11.57 -5.21
C VAL A 85 -36.04 10.56 -5.51
N GLN A 86 -35.66 9.37 -5.98
CA GLN A 86 -36.58 8.31 -6.31
C GLN A 86 -36.37 7.09 -5.42
N PHE A 87 -37.50 6.52 -4.97
CA PHE A 87 -37.57 5.28 -4.19
C PHE A 87 -38.20 4.19 -5.06
N ARG A 88 -37.53 3.06 -5.17
CA ARG A 88 -37.97 1.95 -6.03
C ARG A 88 -37.81 0.63 -5.34
N MET A 89 -38.83 -0.20 -5.42
CA MET A 89 -38.80 -1.59 -4.99
C MET A 89 -39.78 -2.42 -5.81
N MET A 90 -39.40 -3.65 -6.12
CA MET A 90 -40.26 -4.58 -6.88
C MET A 90 -41.57 -4.82 -6.13
N GLY A 91 -42.70 -4.76 -6.83
CA GLY A 91 -44.04 -4.89 -6.23
C GLY A 91 -44.61 -3.60 -5.65
N TYR A 92 -43.89 -2.48 -5.74
CA TYR A 92 -44.33 -1.15 -5.26
C TYR A 92 -44.25 -0.09 -6.37
N LYS A 93 -45.17 0.88 -6.31
CA LYS A 93 -45.10 2.03 -7.21
C LYS A 93 -43.84 2.85 -6.92
N PRO A 94 -43.04 3.21 -7.95
CA PRO A 94 -41.91 4.11 -7.72
C PRO A 94 -42.39 5.44 -7.20
N LEU A 95 -41.79 5.94 -6.12
CA LEU A 95 -42.10 7.24 -5.55
C LEU A 95 -40.96 8.20 -5.83
N THR A 96 -41.25 9.33 -6.46
CA THR A 96 -40.30 10.42 -6.68
C THR A 96 -40.72 11.61 -5.84
N MET A 97 -39.77 12.18 -5.09
CA MET A 97 -40.06 13.36 -4.26
C MET A 97 -38.92 14.40 -4.39
N PRO A 98 -39.21 15.69 -4.15
CA PRO A 98 -38.18 16.72 -4.19
C PRO A 98 -37.17 16.57 -3.05
N VAL A 99 -35.93 16.87 -3.34
CA VAL A 99 -34.84 16.95 -2.34
C VAL A 99 -35.12 18.12 -1.40
N PRO A 100 -35.13 17.92 -0.06
CA PRO A 100 -35.32 19.00 0.89
C PRO A 100 -34.18 20.02 0.81
N LYS A 101 -34.52 21.30 0.64
CA LYS A 101 -33.57 22.42 0.43
C LYS A 101 -32.77 22.89 1.65
N ARG A 102 -32.95 22.33 2.84
CA ARG A 102 -32.24 22.74 4.09
C ARG A 102 -31.93 21.57 5.02
N GLY A 103 -30.63 21.32 5.22
CA GLY A 103 -30.08 20.51 6.32
C GLY A 103 -30.38 18.99 6.23
N ALA A 104 -29.65 18.19 7.01
CA ALA A 104 -29.95 16.77 7.20
C ALA A 104 -31.37 16.64 7.80
N GLN A 105 -32.35 16.26 6.97
CA GLN A 105 -33.71 15.98 7.43
C GLN A 105 -33.93 14.47 7.44
N HIS A 106 -34.48 14.00 8.53
CA HIS A 106 -34.97 12.63 8.63
C HIS A 106 -36.38 12.54 8.01
N ILE A 107 -36.45 12.00 6.78
CA ILE A 107 -37.73 11.86 6.06
C ILE A 107 -38.31 10.46 6.28
N ARG A 108 -39.68 10.42 6.34
CA ARG A 108 -40.39 9.14 6.33
C ARG A 108 -41.08 9.00 4.99
N VAL A 109 -40.82 7.85 4.34
CA VAL A 109 -41.35 7.54 3.01
C VAL A 109 -42.21 6.29 3.15
N ALA A 110 -43.43 6.33 2.63
CA ALA A 110 -44.30 5.15 2.56
C ALA A 110 -44.50 4.78 1.09
N LEU A 111 -44.15 3.56 0.70
CA LEU A 111 -44.33 3.06 -0.67
C LEU A 111 -45.67 2.35 -0.81
N GLU A 112 -46.44 2.65 -1.87
CA GLU A 112 -47.68 1.98 -2.19
C GLU A 112 -47.41 0.69 -2.98
N PRO A 113 -47.98 -0.45 -2.62
CA PRO A 113 -47.90 -1.69 -3.42
C PRO A 113 -48.55 -1.48 -4.80
N THR A 114 -47.93 -2.03 -5.84
CA THR A 114 -48.52 -2.09 -7.18
C THR A 114 -49.62 -3.14 -7.23
N ALA A 115 -50.84 -2.75 -7.56
CA ALA A 115 -51.92 -3.73 -7.79
C ALA A 115 -51.64 -4.45 -9.12
N SER A 116 -50.84 -5.49 -9.11
CA SER A 116 -50.74 -6.45 -10.21
C SER A 116 -51.79 -7.53 -9.95
N THR A 117 -52.75 -7.65 -10.88
CA THR A 117 -53.75 -8.72 -10.95
C THR A 117 -53.04 -10.06 -11.17
N LEU A 118 -52.49 -10.64 -10.15
CA LEU A 118 -52.24 -12.09 -10.09
C LEU A 118 -53.37 -12.70 -9.28
N LYS A 119 -53.98 -13.73 -9.87
CA LYS A 119 -55.05 -14.50 -9.26
C LYS A 119 -54.83 -14.77 -7.80
N GLU A 120 -55.83 -14.41 -7.02
CA GLU A 120 -55.97 -14.58 -5.60
C GLU A 120 -55.61 -16.00 -5.16
N VAL A 121 -54.49 -16.16 -4.48
CA VAL A 121 -54.30 -17.25 -3.51
C VAL A 121 -54.33 -16.57 -2.16
N GLU A 122 -55.44 -16.71 -1.47
CA GLU A 122 -55.66 -16.24 -0.12
C GLU A 122 -54.69 -16.93 0.82
N VAL A 123 -53.56 -16.22 1.15
CA VAL A 123 -52.68 -16.66 2.22
C VAL A 123 -52.91 -15.72 3.41
N THR A 124 -53.69 -16.23 4.37
CA THR A 124 -53.80 -15.61 5.69
C THR A 124 -52.44 -15.60 6.35
N ALA A 125 -51.74 -14.49 6.20
CA ALA A 125 -50.42 -14.27 6.79
C ALA A 125 -50.56 -14.04 8.31
N LYS A 126 -50.26 -15.06 9.09
CA LYS A 126 -49.88 -14.91 10.50
C LYS A 126 -48.57 -14.08 10.55
N ARG A 127 -48.60 -12.96 11.33
CA ARG A 127 -47.47 -12.12 11.66
C ARG A 127 -46.29 -12.99 12.14
N THR A 128 -45.35 -13.27 11.27
CA THR A 128 -44.01 -13.74 11.62
C THR A 128 -43.06 -12.69 11.06
N LYS A 129 -42.16 -12.15 11.89
CA LYS A 129 -40.99 -11.41 11.42
C LYS A 129 -40.26 -12.32 10.47
N ASP A 130 -40.45 -12.15 9.16
CA ASP A 130 -39.80 -13.00 8.16
C ASP A 130 -38.32 -12.79 8.22
N ARG A 131 -37.66 -13.69 8.95
CA ARG A 131 -36.23 -13.82 8.99
C ARG A 131 -35.80 -14.29 7.62
N TYR A 132 -34.85 -13.59 6.98
CA TYR A 132 -34.24 -13.99 5.70
C TYR A 132 -34.01 -15.52 5.68
N ARG A 133 -34.59 -16.21 4.70
CA ARG A 133 -34.43 -17.64 4.51
C ARG A 133 -33.59 -17.88 3.27
N ARG A 134 -32.53 -18.68 3.41
CA ARG A 134 -31.69 -19.10 2.26
C ARG A 134 -32.29 -20.22 1.47
N LYS A 135 -32.89 -21.21 2.17
CA LYS A 135 -33.45 -22.40 1.55
C LYS A 135 -34.76 -22.05 0.83
N GLY A 136 -34.83 -22.38 -0.48
CA GLY A 136 -36.01 -22.09 -1.31
C GLY A 136 -36.15 -20.62 -1.72
N ASN A 137 -35.12 -19.78 -1.57
CA ASN A 137 -35.11 -18.38 -2.00
C ASN A 137 -34.69 -18.31 -3.49
N PRO A 138 -35.56 -17.82 -4.40
CA PRO A 138 -35.23 -17.72 -5.83
C PRO A 138 -33.97 -16.87 -6.12
N ALA A 139 -33.72 -15.82 -5.34
CA ALA A 139 -32.53 -15.00 -5.49
C ALA A 139 -31.24 -15.78 -5.16
N VAL A 140 -31.29 -16.66 -4.16
CA VAL A 140 -30.16 -17.54 -3.81
C VAL A 140 -29.92 -18.58 -4.89
N GLU A 141 -31.01 -19.15 -5.45
CA GLU A 141 -30.87 -20.12 -6.54
C GLU A 141 -30.31 -19.45 -7.81
N LEU A 142 -30.75 -18.24 -8.15
CA LEU A 142 -30.16 -17.47 -9.24
C LEU A 142 -28.67 -17.18 -8.98
N ALA A 143 -28.31 -16.73 -7.78
CA ALA A 143 -26.90 -16.51 -7.42
C ALA A 143 -26.05 -17.78 -7.56
N LYS A 144 -26.59 -18.95 -7.18
CA LYS A 144 -25.90 -20.23 -7.37
C LYS A 144 -25.69 -20.57 -8.86
N GLN A 145 -26.70 -20.29 -9.71
CA GLN A 145 -26.54 -20.48 -11.16
C GLN A 145 -25.47 -19.57 -11.73
N VAL A 146 -25.44 -18.27 -11.35
CA VAL A 146 -24.40 -17.36 -11.76
C VAL A 146 -23.01 -17.84 -11.30
N ILE A 147 -22.89 -18.31 -10.05
CA ILE A 147 -21.64 -18.86 -9.52
C ILE A 147 -21.21 -20.12 -10.27
N ALA A 148 -22.14 -21.00 -10.62
CA ALA A 148 -21.86 -22.24 -11.37
C ALA A 148 -21.35 -21.97 -12.79
N HIS A 149 -21.83 -20.89 -13.43
CA HIS A 149 -21.48 -20.53 -14.81
C HIS A 149 -20.35 -19.46 -14.88
N LYS A 150 -19.81 -18.99 -13.74
CA LYS A 150 -18.89 -17.87 -13.70
C LYS A 150 -17.59 -18.10 -14.48
N GLU A 151 -17.07 -19.32 -14.49
CA GLU A 151 -15.84 -19.65 -15.22
C GLU A 151 -16.07 -19.59 -16.74
N GLN A 152 -17.24 -20.04 -17.21
CA GLN A 152 -17.63 -19.96 -18.62
C GLN A 152 -17.87 -18.51 -19.09
N ASN A 153 -18.38 -17.66 -18.19
CA ASN A 153 -18.64 -16.25 -18.46
C ASN A 153 -17.39 -15.35 -18.26
N SER A 154 -16.27 -15.91 -17.83
CA SER A 154 -15.02 -15.18 -17.72
C SER A 154 -14.27 -15.17 -19.04
N ILE A 155 -13.88 -13.99 -19.52
CA ILE A 155 -13.03 -13.89 -20.72
C ILE A 155 -11.69 -14.63 -20.56
N MET A 156 -11.26 -14.88 -19.32
CA MET A 156 -10.04 -15.64 -19.05
C MET A 156 -10.16 -17.14 -19.37
N ALA A 157 -11.37 -17.62 -19.67
CA ALA A 157 -11.59 -18.97 -20.17
C ALA A 157 -11.19 -19.13 -21.64
N GLU A 158 -11.11 -18.04 -22.39
CA GLU A 158 -10.67 -18.05 -23.79
C GLU A 158 -9.20 -18.45 -23.89
N PRO A 159 -8.85 -19.43 -24.75
CA PRO A 159 -7.47 -19.92 -24.86
C PRO A 159 -6.46 -18.87 -25.29
N HIS A 160 -6.86 -18.02 -26.25
CA HIS A 160 -6.01 -16.95 -26.78
C HIS A 160 -6.83 -15.75 -27.23
N PHE A 161 -6.56 -14.58 -26.62
CA PHE A 161 -7.11 -13.32 -27.09
C PHE A 161 -6.13 -12.18 -26.87
N SER A 162 -6.34 -11.10 -27.63
CA SER A 162 -5.69 -9.81 -27.43
C SER A 162 -6.71 -8.68 -27.36
N ARG A 163 -6.33 -7.57 -26.69
CA ARG A 163 -7.14 -6.34 -26.62
C ARG A 163 -6.27 -5.13 -26.38
N GLN A 164 -6.82 -3.95 -26.67
CA GLN A 164 -6.26 -2.67 -26.22
C GLN A 164 -6.93 -2.27 -24.90
N LYS A 165 -6.17 -1.62 -24.03
CA LYS A 165 -6.68 -1.09 -22.75
C LYS A 165 -6.22 0.35 -22.58
N PHE A 166 -7.17 1.23 -22.34
CA PHE A 166 -6.96 2.60 -21.91
C PHE A 166 -7.31 2.73 -20.44
N GLU A 167 -6.44 3.38 -19.67
CA GLU A 167 -6.64 3.67 -18.25
C GLU A 167 -6.47 5.16 -18.01
N LYS A 168 -7.39 5.76 -17.23
CA LYS A 168 -7.33 7.16 -16.82
C LYS A 168 -7.61 7.24 -15.32
N LEU A 169 -6.65 7.75 -14.56
CA LEU A 169 -6.80 8.05 -13.13
C LEU A 169 -6.85 9.56 -12.96
N ASN A 170 -7.98 10.06 -12.50
CA ASN A 170 -8.18 11.46 -12.14
C ASN A 170 -8.18 11.62 -10.62
N MET A 171 -7.45 12.62 -10.13
CA MET A 171 -7.54 13.06 -8.73
C MET A 171 -7.95 14.53 -8.70
N CYS A 172 -8.98 14.82 -7.89
CA CYS A 172 -9.60 16.13 -7.84
C CYS A 172 -9.84 16.56 -6.39
N LEU A 173 -9.81 17.84 -6.13
CA LEU A 173 -10.37 18.39 -4.88
C LEU A 173 -11.90 18.29 -4.98
N ASP A 174 -12.51 17.59 -4.01
CA ASP A 174 -13.94 17.33 -3.96
C ASP A 174 -14.72 18.55 -3.42
N GLN A 175 -15.95 18.74 -3.89
CA GLN A 175 -16.85 19.82 -3.47
C GLN A 175 -16.17 21.19 -3.50
N PHE A 176 -15.58 21.51 -4.65
CA PHE A 176 -14.77 22.70 -4.83
C PHE A 176 -15.62 23.94 -5.11
N HIS A 177 -16.17 24.55 -4.04
CA HIS A 177 -16.81 25.86 -4.09
C HIS A 177 -15.96 26.87 -3.31
N PRO A 178 -15.01 27.55 -3.92
CA PRO A 178 -14.25 28.57 -3.23
C PRO A 178 -15.13 29.80 -2.97
N ASP A 179 -15.37 30.11 -1.70
CA ASP A 179 -15.97 31.37 -1.31
C ASP A 179 -14.91 32.47 -1.45
N TYR A 180 -14.83 33.10 -2.62
CA TYR A 180 -13.84 34.14 -2.92
C TYR A 180 -14.03 35.39 -2.07
N GLU A 181 -15.22 35.63 -1.53
CA GLU A 181 -15.49 36.81 -0.71
C GLU A 181 -15.01 36.62 0.73
N LYS A 182 -15.17 35.43 1.28
CA LYS A 182 -14.87 35.12 2.69
C LYS A 182 -13.52 34.46 2.92
N ASN A 183 -12.97 33.79 1.91
CA ASN A 183 -11.71 33.07 2.03
C ASN A 183 -10.53 33.90 1.52
N LEU A 184 -9.71 34.41 2.44
CA LEU A 184 -8.56 35.26 2.12
C LEU A 184 -7.58 34.64 1.13
N PHE A 185 -7.42 33.32 1.14
CA PHE A 185 -6.57 32.58 0.21
C PHE A 185 -7.14 32.59 -1.20
N TRP A 186 -8.39 32.16 -1.41
CA TRP A 186 -9.00 32.02 -2.73
C TRP A 186 -9.30 33.37 -3.39
N LYS A 187 -9.46 34.44 -2.61
CA LYS A 187 -9.59 35.81 -3.13
C LYS A 187 -8.43 36.21 -4.07
N HIS A 188 -7.24 35.62 -3.87
CA HIS A 188 -6.07 35.88 -4.70
C HIS A 188 -5.99 35.00 -5.96
N PHE A 189 -6.89 34.04 -6.11
CA PHE A 189 -6.90 33.05 -7.19
C PHE A 189 -8.25 32.93 -7.93
N PRO A 190 -8.88 34.03 -8.36
CA PRO A 190 -10.20 33.97 -9.00
C PRO A 190 -10.18 33.21 -10.34
N PHE A 191 -9.02 33.11 -10.97
CA PHE A 191 -8.85 32.38 -12.23
C PHE A 191 -9.09 30.86 -12.10
N VAL A 192 -8.97 30.29 -10.90
CA VAL A 192 -9.16 28.85 -10.67
C VAL A 192 -10.60 28.42 -10.94
N GLN A 193 -11.58 29.34 -10.83
CA GLN A 193 -12.99 29.04 -11.08
C GLN A 193 -13.26 28.52 -12.51
N LYS A 194 -12.48 29.00 -13.49
CA LYS A 194 -12.62 28.55 -14.90
C LYS A 194 -12.19 27.09 -15.13
N TYR A 195 -11.52 26.47 -14.16
CA TYR A 195 -11.04 25.09 -14.20
C TYR A 195 -11.88 24.13 -13.35
N VAL A 196 -12.95 24.62 -12.74
CA VAL A 196 -13.90 23.77 -11.99
C VAL A 196 -14.69 22.93 -12.97
N ASP A 197 -14.83 21.64 -12.67
CA ASP A 197 -15.56 20.64 -13.44
C ASP A 197 -16.61 19.96 -12.56
N GLN A 198 -17.41 19.10 -13.13
CA GLN A 198 -18.40 18.31 -12.40
C GLN A 198 -17.98 16.84 -12.34
N ALA A 199 -18.08 16.24 -11.15
CA ALA A 199 -17.79 14.83 -10.96
C ALA A 199 -18.81 13.96 -11.73
N GLU A 200 -18.31 13.01 -12.52
CA GLU A 200 -19.14 12.09 -13.30
C GLU A 200 -20.05 11.23 -12.41
N PHE A 201 -19.63 10.99 -11.14
CA PHE A 201 -20.37 10.15 -10.21
C PHE A 201 -21.65 10.80 -9.67
N ASP A 202 -21.59 12.08 -9.29
CA ASP A 202 -22.69 12.76 -8.56
C ASP A 202 -22.91 14.22 -8.96
N GLY A 203 -22.17 14.72 -9.95
CA GLY A 203 -22.29 16.11 -10.41
C GLY A 203 -21.76 17.15 -9.41
N ALA A 204 -21.04 16.75 -8.36
CA ALA A 204 -20.40 17.67 -7.44
C ALA A 204 -19.30 18.46 -8.16
N ASP A 205 -19.14 19.75 -7.80
CA ASP A 205 -18.05 20.56 -8.35
C ASP A 205 -16.71 20.06 -7.86
N ILE A 206 -15.79 19.81 -8.80
CA ILE A 206 -14.45 19.30 -8.55
C ILE A 206 -13.41 20.18 -9.22
N LEU A 207 -12.19 20.19 -8.66
CA LEU A 207 -11.03 20.81 -9.27
C LEU A 207 -9.97 19.74 -9.53
N HIS A 208 -9.67 19.45 -10.79
CA HIS A 208 -8.64 18.51 -11.16
C HIS A 208 -7.26 19.02 -10.71
N PHE A 209 -6.45 18.15 -10.12
CA PHE A 209 -5.07 18.47 -9.81
C PHE A 209 -4.07 17.42 -10.34
N SER A 210 -4.54 16.22 -10.72
CA SER A 210 -3.74 15.16 -11.31
C SER A 210 -4.54 14.33 -12.29
N ILE A 211 -3.95 14.05 -13.45
CA ILE A 211 -4.45 13.10 -14.44
C ILE A 211 -3.31 12.21 -14.88
N HIS A 212 -3.51 10.90 -14.74
CA HIS A 212 -2.60 9.89 -15.27
C HIS A 212 -3.34 9.06 -16.33
N GLU A 213 -2.82 9.04 -17.52
CA GLU A 213 -3.37 8.29 -18.66
C GLU A 213 -2.36 7.24 -19.12
N ARG A 214 -2.84 6.03 -19.39
CA ARG A 214 -2.01 4.92 -19.85
C ARG A 214 -2.70 4.15 -20.98
N MET A 215 -1.94 3.82 -22.01
CA MET A 215 -2.34 2.88 -23.06
C MET A 215 -1.53 1.60 -22.95
N SER A 216 -2.21 0.47 -23.11
CA SER A 216 -1.57 -0.84 -23.02
C SER A 216 -2.18 -1.80 -24.05
N SER A 217 -1.32 -2.61 -24.66
CA SER A 217 -1.75 -3.79 -25.40
C SER A 217 -1.69 -5.00 -24.48
N GLN A 218 -2.74 -5.78 -24.46
CA GLN A 218 -2.84 -6.98 -23.63
C GLN A 218 -3.01 -8.21 -24.50
N GLU A 219 -2.38 -9.30 -24.08
CA GLU A 219 -2.50 -10.63 -24.68
C GLU A 219 -2.72 -11.65 -23.56
N CYS A 220 -3.71 -12.53 -23.74
CA CYS A 220 -3.95 -13.64 -22.84
C CYS A 220 -3.71 -14.95 -23.56
N ILE A 221 -2.90 -15.81 -22.98
CA ILE A 221 -2.64 -17.16 -23.49
C ILE A 221 -2.88 -18.14 -22.34
N TYR A 222 -3.87 -19.00 -22.46
CA TYR A 222 -4.28 -20.00 -21.45
C TYR A 222 -4.37 -19.40 -20.05
N GLY A 223 -5.14 -18.32 -19.93
CA GLY A 223 -5.37 -17.64 -18.64
C GLY A 223 -4.20 -16.79 -18.14
N ARG A 224 -3.07 -16.73 -18.84
CA ARG A 224 -1.92 -15.89 -18.49
C ARG A 224 -1.99 -14.57 -19.26
N MET A 225 -2.37 -13.51 -18.57
CA MET A 225 -2.42 -12.15 -19.12
C MET A 225 -1.03 -11.51 -19.16
N ARG A 226 -0.63 -11.04 -20.34
CA ARG A 226 0.57 -10.21 -20.56
C ARG A 226 0.12 -8.79 -20.91
N THR A 227 0.78 -7.78 -20.37
CA THR A 227 0.45 -6.36 -20.59
C THR A 227 1.69 -5.61 -21.02
N LEU A 228 1.64 -4.98 -22.17
CA LEU A 228 2.66 -4.06 -22.67
C LEU A 228 2.16 -2.63 -22.62
N VAL A 229 2.75 -1.79 -21.78
CA VAL A 229 2.48 -0.36 -21.75
C VAL A 229 3.11 0.30 -22.98
N THR A 230 2.29 0.83 -23.86
CA THR A 230 2.70 1.44 -25.15
C THR A 230 2.83 2.95 -25.07
N ALA A 231 1.99 3.60 -24.24
CA ALA A 231 2.06 5.03 -23.98
C ALA A 231 1.63 5.33 -22.54
N ASP A 232 2.24 6.37 -21.96
CA ASP A 232 2.05 6.75 -20.56
C ASP A 232 2.23 8.26 -20.41
N ARG A 233 1.23 8.94 -19.82
CA ARG A 233 1.20 10.39 -19.69
C ARG A 233 0.69 10.82 -18.33
N GLU A 234 1.36 11.81 -17.78
CA GLU A 234 1.01 12.41 -16.50
C GLU A 234 0.90 13.93 -16.67
N ASP A 235 -0.21 14.49 -16.25
CA ASP A 235 -0.46 15.93 -16.21
C ASP A 235 -0.97 16.33 -14.83
N GLY A 236 -0.53 17.47 -14.31
CA GLY A 236 -1.02 17.96 -13.02
C GLY A 236 0.02 18.62 -12.13
N ILE A 237 -0.41 19.00 -10.94
CA ILE A 237 0.44 19.66 -9.94
C ILE A 237 1.39 18.64 -9.28
N ASP A 238 0.97 17.39 -9.21
CA ASP A 238 1.65 16.28 -8.55
C ASP A 238 2.62 15.49 -9.44
N VAL A 239 2.88 15.92 -10.68
CA VAL A 239 3.79 15.24 -11.62
C VAL A 239 5.14 14.87 -10.95
N ASN A 240 5.64 15.68 -10.06
CA ASN A 240 6.87 15.39 -9.34
C ASN A 240 6.74 14.22 -8.34
N LEU A 241 5.58 14.08 -7.67
CA LEU A 241 5.29 12.97 -6.76
C LEU A 241 5.03 11.68 -7.54
N SER A 242 4.35 11.78 -8.67
CA SER A 242 4.11 10.67 -9.59
C SER A 242 5.42 10.02 -10.04
N GLN A 243 6.43 10.83 -10.31
CA GLN A 243 7.77 10.37 -10.69
C GLN A 243 8.52 9.66 -9.54
N GLU A 244 8.13 9.84 -8.29
CA GLU A 244 8.64 9.10 -7.13
C GLU A 244 7.98 7.72 -6.94
N GLY A 245 7.06 7.35 -7.83
CA GLY A 245 6.34 6.07 -7.80
C GLY A 245 4.96 6.13 -7.18
N LEU A 246 4.41 7.33 -6.96
CA LEU A 246 3.05 7.48 -6.42
C LEU A 246 2.00 6.81 -7.31
N ASN A 247 2.14 6.89 -8.63
CA ASN A 247 1.18 6.29 -9.56
C ASN A 247 1.21 4.76 -9.52
N GLU A 248 2.38 4.14 -9.34
CA GLU A 248 2.48 2.70 -9.13
C GLU A 248 1.78 2.28 -7.82
N ASP A 249 1.89 3.08 -6.76
CA ASP A 249 1.18 2.81 -5.50
C ASP A 249 -0.34 2.97 -5.67
N LEU A 250 -0.78 4.01 -6.39
CA LEU A 250 -2.19 4.23 -6.69
C LEU A 250 -2.78 3.14 -7.59
N ASP A 251 -2.04 2.66 -8.59
CA ASP A 251 -2.43 1.52 -9.42
C ASP A 251 -2.68 0.25 -8.58
N LEU A 252 -1.89 0.05 -7.52
CA LEU A 252 -2.08 -1.07 -6.60
C LEU A 252 -3.27 -0.88 -5.68
N LEU A 253 -3.49 0.34 -5.18
CA LEU A 253 -4.61 0.67 -4.31
C LEU A 253 -5.94 0.56 -5.05
N PHE A 254 -5.96 1.02 -6.30
CA PHE A 254 -7.11 0.96 -7.20
C PHE A 254 -6.98 -0.17 -8.23
N ALA A 255 -6.60 -1.36 -7.77
CA ALA A 255 -6.47 -2.54 -8.62
C ALA A 255 -7.76 -2.82 -9.42
N PRO A 256 -7.68 -3.52 -10.57
CA PRO A 256 -8.87 -3.92 -11.31
C PRO A 256 -9.80 -4.77 -10.44
N VAL A 257 -11.09 -4.48 -10.54
CA VAL A 257 -12.13 -5.21 -9.82
C VAL A 257 -12.81 -6.16 -10.80
N ASP A 258 -12.83 -7.44 -10.45
CA ASP A 258 -13.51 -8.49 -11.22
C ASP A 258 -14.43 -9.27 -10.27
N ILE A 259 -15.73 -9.15 -10.49
CA ILE A 259 -16.77 -9.80 -9.66
C ILE A 259 -16.71 -11.34 -9.74
N TYR A 260 -16.17 -11.89 -10.84
CA TYR A 260 -16.04 -13.34 -11.04
C TYR A 260 -14.91 -13.98 -10.21
N GLN A 261 -13.98 -13.16 -9.64
CA GLN A 261 -12.98 -13.64 -8.69
C GLN A 261 -13.65 -14.03 -7.35
N ASN A 262 -13.00 -14.90 -6.58
CA ASN A 262 -13.50 -15.27 -5.25
C ASN A 262 -13.27 -14.14 -4.24
N ASP A 263 -12.13 -13.47 -4.35
CA ASP A 263 -11.74 -12.33 -3.53
C ASP A 263 -11.36 -11.14 -4.43
N ILE A 264 -11.79 -9.97 -4.05
CA ILE A 264 -11.49 -8.69 -4.73
C ILE A 264 -10.53 -7.91 -3.86
N SER A 265 -9.34 -7.61 -4.38
CA SER A 265 -8.35 -6.78 -3.70
C SER A 265 -8.56 -5.31 -4.05
N LEU A 266 -8.82 -4.47 -3.04
CA LEU A 266 -9.06 -3.05 -3.21
C LEU A 266 -8.59 -2.29 -1.97
N MET A 267 -7.87 -1.17 -2.14
CA MET A 267 -7.36 -0.36 -1.03
C MET A 267 -6.54 -1.18 0.00
N SER A 268 -5.68 -2.07 -0.47
CA SER A 268 -4.87 -2.97 0.38
C SER A 268 -5.67 -3.85 1.34
N VAL A 269 -6.93 -4.13 0.98
CA VAL A 269 -7.84 -5.02 1.73
C VAL A 269 -8.45 -6.02 0.76
N ARG A 270 -8.73 -7.23 1.24
CA ARG A 270 -9.49 -8.23 0.50
C ARG A 270 -10.94 -8.26 0.92
N PHE A 271 -11.80 -8.16 -0.08
CA PHE A 271 -13.24 -8.27 0.03
C PHE A 271 -13.69 -9.61 -0.54
N VAL A 272 -14.63 -10.24 0.11
CA VAL A 272 -15.30 -11.43 -0.46
C VAL A 272 -16.17 -10.96 -1.64
N SER A 273 -15.99 -11.59 -2.80
CA SER A 273 -16.89 -11.33 -3.95
C SER A 273 -18.29 -11.86 -3.68
N PRO A 274 -19.35 -11.16 -4.14
CA PRO A 274 -20.69 -11.75 -4.12
C PRO A 274 -20.81 -13.03 -4.96
N LEU A 275 -19.91 -13.28 -5.90
CA LEU A 275 -19.82 -14.51 -6.69
C LEU A 275 -18.72 -15.46 -6.21
N SER A 276 -18.26 -15.32 -4.96
CA SER A 276 -17.28 -16.25 -4.38
C SER A 276 -17.86 -17.66 -4.29
N SER A 277 -17.19 -18.64 -4.91
CA SER A 277 -17.62 -20.05 -4.89
C SER A 277 -17.59 -20.65 -3.48
N ALA A 278 -16.61 -20.22 -2.66
CA ALA A 278 -16.43 -20.73 -1.31
C ALA A 278 -17.32 -20.02 -0.27
N LEU A 279 -17.42 -18.70 -0.35
CA LEU A 279 -18.00 -17.88 0.71
C LEU A 279 -19.26 -17.11 0.28
N GLY A 280 -19.52 -16.89 -1.01
CA GLY A 280 -20.58 -16.00 -1.50
C GLY A 280 -21.94 -16.27 -0.86
N ASN A 281 -22.43 -17.51 -0.95
CA ASN A 281 -23.73 -17.89 -0.40
C ASN A 281 -23.81 -17.82 1.14
N ALA A 282 -22.69 -17.98 1.85
CA ALA A 282 -22.65 -17.87 3.30
C ALA A 282 -22.51 -16.40 3.76
N PHE A 283 -21.81 -15.61 2.97
CA PHE A 283 -21.39 -14.26 3.30
C PHE A 283 -22.42 -13.20 2.90
N TYR A 284 -23.27 -13.47 1.87
CA TYR A 284 -24.23 -12.52 1.34
C TYR A 284 -25.69 -12.98 1.49
N HIS A 285 -26.58 -12.00 1.53
CA HIS A 285 -28.02 -12.12 1.29
C HIS A 285 -28.31 -11.58 -0.10
N TYR A 286 -29.09 -12.30 -0.89
CA TYR A 286 -29.47 -11.95 -2.26
C TYR A 286 -30.95 -11.70 -2.38
N TYR A 287 -31.32 -10.74 -3.23
CA TYR A 287 -32.68 -10.30 -3.48
C TYR A 287 -32.85 -10.01 -4.97
N ILE A 288 -33.90 -10.55 -5.58
CA ILE A 288 -34.35 -10.15 -6.91
C ILE A 288 -35.15 -8.86 -6.72
N THR A 289 -34.65 -7.75 -7.27
CA THR A 289 -35.23 -6.42 -7.06
C THR A 289 -35.99 -5.89 -8.27
N ASP A 290 -35.59 -6.28 -9.46
CA ASP A 290 -36.26 -5.87 -10.69
C ASP A 290 -35.91 -6.77 -11.89
N THR A 291 -36.56 -6.52 -13.01
CA THR A 291 -36.19 -7.03 -14.33
C THR A 291 -36.12 -5.84 -15.29
N VAL A 292 -34.98 -5.66 -15.91
CA VAL A 292 -34.68 -4.50 -16.77
C VAL A 292 -34.23 -4.96 -18.16
N ASP A 293 -34.42 -4.14 -19.14
CA ASP A 293 -33.83 -4.32 -20.47
C ASP A 293 -32.52 -3.53 -20.53
N LEU A 294 -31.42 -4.18 -20.90
CA LEU A 294 -30.12 -3.57 -21.14
C LEU A 294 -29.75 -3.81 -22.60
N ASP A 295 -29.84 -2.76 -23.42
CA ASP A 295 -29.49 -2.79 -24.83
C ASP A 295 -30.20 -3.93 -25.63
N GLY A 296 -31.48 -4.17 -25.33
CA GLY A 296 -32.31 -5.19 -25.97
C GLY A 296 -32.16 -6.60 -25.32
N LEU A 297 -31.39 -6.73 -24.27
CA LEU A 297 -31.26 -7.97 -23.50
C LEU A 297 -32.01 -7.88 -22.16
N ARG A 298 -32.98 -8.77 -21.97
CA ARG A 298 -33.68 -8.87 -20.68
C ARG A 298 -32.73 -9.36 -19.60
N CYS A 299 -32.62 -8.62 -18.49
CA CYS A 299 -31.78 -8.93 -17.36
C CYS A 299 -32.56 -8.90 -16.05
N ILE A 300 -32.24 -9.82 -15.15
CA ILE A 300 -32.75 -9.87 -13.78
C ILE A 300 -31.80 -9.09 -12.89
N GLU A 301 -32.31 -8.07 -12.19
CA GLU A 301 -31.53 -7.33 -11.21
C GLU A 301 -31.45 -8.13 -9.90
N LEU A 302 -30.25 -8.62 -9.58
CA LEU A 302 -29.93 -9.35 -8.38
C LEU A 302 -29.13 -8.47 -7.43
N SER A 303 -29.78 -7.96 -6.39
CA SER A 303 -29.16 -7.17 -5.33
C SER A 303 -28.53 -8.06 -4.27
N PHE A 304 -27.41 -7.59 -3.68
CA PHE A 304 -26.67 -8.32 -2.66
C PHE A 304 -26.17 -7.41 -1.54
N VAL A 305 -26.15 -7.93 -0.31
CA VAL A 305 -25.63 -7.26 0.88
C VAL A 305 -24.93 -8.26 1.79
N PRO A 306 -23.85 -7.88 2.50
CA PRO A 306 -23.22 -8.76 3.47
C PRO A 306 -24.18 -9.15 4.59
N ALA A 307 -24.21 -10.43 4.97
CA ALA A 307 -25.06 -10.96 6.03
C ALA A 307 -24.75 -10.36 7.42
N SER A 308 -23.55 -9.84 7.61
CA SER A 308 -23.13 -9.14 8.83
C SER A 308 -22.58 -7.76 8.51
N LYS A 309 -23.04 -6.74 9.26
CA LYS A 309 -22.53 -5.36 9.14
C LYS A 309 -21.07 -5.31 9.57
N GLY A 310 -20.20 -4.79 8.75
CA GLY A 310 -18.77 -4.64 9.03
C GLY A 310 -17.89 -5.79 8.50
N ASN A 311 -18.48 -6.79 7.86
CA ASN A 311 -17.73 -7.76 7.07
C ASN A 311 -17.16 -7.07 5.81
N PHE A 312 -15.94 -7.45 5.39
CA PHE A 312 -15.32 -6.95 4.17
C PHE A 312 -16.03 -7.52 2.92
N GLY A 313 -17.16 -6.94 2.59
CA GLY A 313 -17.98 -7.26 1.44
C GLY A 313 -18.60 -6.00 0.84
N PHE A 314 -19.28 -6.15 -0.28
CA PHE A 314 -19.90 -5.07 -1.03
C PHE A 314 -21.42 -5.06 -0.86
N VAL A 315 -22.01 -3.91 -1.04
CA VAL A 315 -23.47 -3.74 -1.25
C VAL A 315 -23.66 -3.27 -2.67
N GLY A 316 -24.63 -3.85 -3.37
CA GLY A 316 -24.91 -3.45 -4.75
C GLY A 316 -25.88 -4.35 -5.47
N SER A 317 -25.90 -4.22 -6.79
CA SER A 317 -26.72 -5.01 -7.70
C SER A 317 -25.88 -5.50 -8.87
N MET A 318 -26.22 -6.69 -9.37
CA MET A 318 -25.76 -7.23 -10.62
C MET A 318 -26.93 -7.52 -11.54
N TYR A 319 -26.74 -7.28 -12.81
CA TYR A 319 -27.76 -7.48 -13.85
C TYR A 319 -27.42 -8.75 -14.61
N VAL A 320 -28.17 -9.82 -14.30
CA VAL A 320 -27.95 -11.17 -14.81
C VAL A 320 -28.82 -11.39 -16.04
N ALA A 321 -28.24 -11.79 -17.16
CA ALA A 321 -29.00 -12.14 -18.36
C ALA A 321 -30.06 -13.21 -18.07
N ASP A 322 -31.29 -12.96 -18.49
CA ASP A 322 -32.44 -13.90 -18.31
C ASP A 322 -32.41 -14.95 -19.41
N ASP A 323 -31.29 -15.68 -19.46
CA ASP A 323 -31.06 -16.77 -20.40
C ASP A 323 -30.24 -17.90 -19.73
N SER A 324 -29.94 -18.96 -20.49
CA SER A 324 -29.18 -20.11 -19.96
C SER A 324 -27.72 -19.83 -19.66
N SER A 325 -27.17 -18.66 -20.01
CA SER A 325 -25.80 -18.28 -19.73
C SER A 325 -25.58 -17.77 -18.31
N TYR A 326 -26.62 -17.18 -17.70
CA TYR A 326 -26.55 -16.52 -16.39
C TYR A 326 -25.38 -15.47 -16.30
N ALA A 327 -25.07 -14.82 -17.42
CA ALA A 327 -24.00 -13.88 -17.52
C ALA A 327 -24.32 -12.56 -16.82
N VAL A 328 -23.37 -11.98 -16.11
CA VAL A 328 -23.52 -10.64 -15.52
C VAL A 328 -23.16 -9.59 -16.56
N MET A 329 -24.17 -8.88 -17.08
CA MET A 329 -24.01 -7.84 -18.11
C MET A 329 -23.52 -6.51 -17.55
N ARG A 330 -23.86 -6.23 -16.30
CA ARG A 330 -23.45 -5.02 -15.56
C ARG A 330 -23.46 -5.30 -14.08
N TYR A 331 -22.57 -4.66 -13.32
CA TYR A 331 -22.74 -4.58 -11.85
C TYR A 331 -22.39 -3.17 -11.35
N ASN A 332 -23.08 -2.81 -10.28
CA ASN A 332 -22.80 -1.62 -9.49
C ASN A 332 -22.61 -2.08 -8.05
N MET A 333 -21.48 -1.80 -7.47
CA MET A 333 -21.22 -2.18 -6.08
C MET A 333 -20.42 -1.11 -5.36
N ARG A 334 -20.68 -0.99 -4.06
CA ARG A 334 -19.96 -0.04 -3.20
C ARG A 334 -19.56 -0.69 -1.89
N VAL A 335 -18.55 -0.14 -1.27
CA VAL A 335 -18.16 -0.53 0.09
C VAL A 335 -19.13 0.13 1.08
N PRO A 336 -19.78 -0.64 1.96
CA PRO A 336 -20.67 -0.08 2.99
C PRO A 336 -19.90 0.81 3.97
N GLU A 337 -20.51 1.88 4.48
CA GLU A 337 -19.91 2.74 5.52
C GLU A 337 -19.55 1.99 6.81
N ALA A 338 -20.21 0.85 7.07
CA ALA A 338 -19.94 0.00 8.22
C ALA A 338 -18.59 -0.74 8.12
N VAL A 339 -18.03 -0.85 6.92
CA VAL A 339 -16.70 -1.42 6.68
C VAL A 339 -15.65 -0.35 6.99
N ASP A 340 -14.70 -0.72 7.83
CA ASP A 340 -13.66 0.21 8.25
C ASP A 340 -12.53 0.28 7.23
N LEU A 341 -12.64 1.19 6.29
CA LEU A 341 -11.54 1.62 5.43
C LEU A 341 -11.02 2.97 5.93
N ASN A 342 -9.75 2.98 6.32
CA ASN A 342 -9.13 4.24 6.74
C ASN A 342 -9.01 5.20 5.56
N PHE A 343 -9.23 6.47 5.84
CA PHE A 343 -9.09 7.56 4.85
C PHE A 343 -10.04 7.46 3.64
N VAL A 344 -10.97 6.51 3.62
CA VAL A 344 -11.97 6.33 2.57
C VAL A 344 -13.35 6.69 3.14
N ARG A 345 -14.06 7.56 2.45
CA ARG A 345 -15.47 7.90 2.77
C ARG A 345 -16.43 7.10 1.92
N ASP A 346 -16.21 7.12 0.60
CA ASP A 346 -17.01 6.41 -0.38
C ASP A 346 -16.09 5.64 -1.34
N LEU A 347 -16.50 4.47 -1.73
CA LEU A 347 -15.82 3.66 -2.74
C LEU A 347 -16.86 2.85 -3.51
N SER A 348 -16.98 3.11 -4.79
CA SER A 348 -17.96 2.50 -5.68
C SER A 348 -17.32 2.02 -6.97
N VAL A 349 -17.80 0.92 -7.51
CA VAL A 349 -17.35 0.34 -8.78
C VAL A 349 -18.54 0.05 -9.66
N VAL A 350 -18.44 0.48 -10.91
CA VAL A 350 -19.41 0.17 -11.98
C VAL A 350 -18.65 -0.52 -13.10
N GLN A 351 -19.10 -1.69 -13.52
CA GLN A 351 -18.53 -2.43 -14.63
C GLN A 351 -19.63 -2.77 -15.64
N THR A 352 -19.34 -2.60 -16.91
CA THR A 352 -20.21 -2.99 -18.03
C THR A 352 -19.51 -4.03 -18.90
N TYR A 353 -20.32 -4.93 -19.45
CA TYR A 353 -19.90 -5.95 -20.39
C TYR A 353 -20.74 -5.87 -21.64
N GLU A 354 -20.16 -6.31 -22.75
CA GLU A 354 -20.87 -6.49 -24.03
C GLU A 354 -20.71 -7.93 -24.50
N ARG A 355 -21.66 -8.42 -25.29
CA ARG A 355 -21.54 -9.72 -25.96
C ARG A 355 -21.09 -9.53 -27.38
N ASP A 356 -20.09 -10.27 -27.79
CA ASP A 356 -19.71 -10.31 -29.21
C ASP A 356 -20.64 -11.25 -30.00
N SER A 357 -20.44 -11.34 -31.31
CA SER A 357 -21.22 -12.18 -32.22
C SER A 357 -21.10 -13.70 -31.92
N ALA A 358 -20.06 -14.12 -31.19
CA ALA A 358 -19.86 -15.50 -30.74
C ALA A 358 -20.48 -15.78 -29.36
N GLY A 359 -21.12 -14.79 -28.73
CA GLY A 359 -21.74 -14.89 -27.42
C GLY A 359 -20.76 -14.73 -26.25
N ARG A 360 -19.47 -14.39 -26.49
CA ARG A 360 -18.46 -14.18 -25.45
C ARG A 360 -18.73 -12.88 -24.70
N LEU A 361 -18.51 -12.90 -23.40
CA LEU A 361 -18.72 -11.76 -22.53
C LEU A 361 -17.44 -10.92 -22.42
N LEU A 362 -17.47 -9.71 -22.96
CA LEU A 362 -16.33 -8.78 -23.05
C LEU A 362 -16.44 -7.69 -21.99
N PRO A 363 -15.50 -7.57 -21.04
CA PRO A 363 -15.47 -6.43 -20.13
C PRO A 363 -15.03 -5.18 -20.88
N MET A 364 -15.95 -4.19 -21.01
CA MET A 364 -15.72 -2.98 -21.79
C MET A 364 -15.25 -1.81 -20.94
N ARG A 365 -16.06 -1.39 -19.98
CA ARG A 365 -15.79 -0.21 -19.17
C ARG A 365 -15.91 -0.51 -17.69
N SER A 366 -14.90 -0.08 -16.93
CA SER A 366 -14.87 -0.13 -15.46
C SER A 366 -14.60 1.27 -14.92
N ASP A 367 -15.51 1.78 -14.11
CA ASP A 367 -15.38 3.03 -13.38
C ASP A 367 -15.26 2.73 -11.89
N LEU A 368 -14.20 3.19 -11.26
CA LEU A 368 -14.04 3.17 -9.82
C LEU A 368 -14.05 4.61 -9.32
N PHE A 369 -14.98 4.93 -8.46
CA PHE A 369 -15.12 6.23 -7.83
C PHE A 369 -14.78 6.12 -6.35
N GLY A 370 -13.94 7.04 -5.86
CA GLY A 370 -13.54 7.08 -4.48
C GLY A 370 -13.55 8.51 -3.92
N ARG A 371 -13.92 8.65 -2.64
CA ARG A 371 -13.68 9.87 -1.86
C ARG A 371 -12.75 9.56 -0.73
N LEU A 372 -11.59 10.20 -0.75
CA LEU A 372 -10.55 10.04 0.25
C LEU A 372 -10.51 11.27 1.15
N TYR A 373 -10.21 11.08 2.45
CA TYR A 373 -10.03 12.17 3.38
C TYR A 373 -8.88 11.91 4.35
N ILE A 374 -8.06 12.92 4.62
CA ILE A 374 -6.93 12.82 5.55
C ILE A 374 -7.37 13.24 6.97
N GLY A 375 -8.43 14.03 7.10
CA GLY A 375 -8.98 14.48 8.39
C GLY A 375 -10.34 15.14 8.24
N LYS A 376 -11.12 15.18 9.31
CA LYS A 376 -12.51 15.69 9.29
C LYS A 376 -12.66 17.13 8.81
N LYS A 377 -11.60 17.96 8.87
CA LYS A 377 -11.61 19.38 8.49
C LYS A 377 -10.90 19.65 7.14
N LEU A 378 -10.23 18.67 6.56
CA LEU A 378 -9.56 18.83 5.27
C LEU A 378 -10.52 18.52 4.13
N ARG A 379 -10.33 19.17 2.98
CA ARG A 379 -11.07 18.85 1.76
C ARG A 379 -10.83 17.40 1.40
N GLN A 380 -11.86 16.77 0.85
CA GLN A 380 -11.78 15.41 0.35
C GLN A 380 -11.12 15.41 -1.01
N VAL A 381 -10.49 14.30 -1.34
CA VAL A 381 -9.96 14.03 -2.67
C VAL A 381 -10.94 13.08 -3.36
N TYR A 382 -11.52 13.54 -4.45
CA TYR A 382 -12.29 12.71 -5.35
C TYR A 382 -11.33 12.00 -6.30
N VAL A 383 -11.49 10.69 -6.43
CA VAL A 383 -10.69 9.83 -7.31
C VAL A 383 -11.63 9.15 -8.29
N HIS A 384 -11.31 9.22 -9.56
CA HIS A 384 -11.99 8.47 -10.61
C HIS A 384 -10.96 7.70 -11.42
N GLN A 385 -10.99 6.37 -11.30
CA GLN A 385 -10.21 5.44 -12.11
C GLN A 385 -11.11 4.83 -13.18
N LEU A 386 -10.90 5.24 -14.42
CA LEU A 386 -11.56 4.68 -15.59
C LEU A 386 -10.65 3.63 -16.24
N ARG A 387 -11.20 2.50 -16.62
CA ARG A 387 -10.58 1.50 -17.49
C ARG A 387 -11.51 1.19 -18.65
N TYR A 388 -11.00 1.30 -19.87
CA TYR A 388 -11.73 1.00 -21.08
C TYR A 388 -10.94 0.00 -21.93
N CYS A 389 -11.58 -1.16 -22.23
CA CYS A 389 -11.01 -2.22 -23.03
C CYS A 389 -11.72 -2.26 -24.38
N TYR A 390 -10.95 -2.37 -25.45
CA TYR A 390 -11.47 -2.33 -26.82
C TYR A 390 -10.55 -3.10 -27.77
N ASP A 391 -10.95 -3.21 -29.04
CA ASP A 391 -10.19 -3.87 -30.11
C ASP A 391 -9.81 -5.31 -29.75
N TYR A 392 -10.83 -6.08 -29.34
CA TYR A 392 -10.69 -7.49 -29.02
C TYR A 392 -10.45 -8.32 -30.28
N ALA A 393 -9.48 -9.21 -30.22
CA ALA A 393 -9.22 -10.21 -31.26
C ALA A 393 -8.93 -11.57 -30.59
N PHE A 394 -9.41 -12.64 -31.19
CA PHE A 394 -9.40 -14.00 -30.64
C PHE A 394 -8.71 -14.98 -31.57
N ASP A 395 -8.21 -16.07 -31.01
CA ASP A 395 -7.58 -17.17 -31.70
C ASP A 395 -6.45 -16.73 -32.66
N THR A 396 -6.52 -17.08 -33.92
CA THR A 396 -5.51 -16.71 -34.93
C THR A 396 -5.48 -15.21 -35.28
N LEU A 397 -6.53 -14.46 -34.91
CA LEU A 397 -6.58 -13.00 -35.09
C LEU A 397 -5.99 -12.25 -33.88
N ALA A 398 -5.77 -12.92 -32.76
CA ALA A 398 -5.13 -12.31 -31.59
C ALA A 398 -3.72 -11.83 -31.94
N ARG A 399 -3.38 -10.63 -31.47
CA ARG A 399 -2.09 -9.99 -31.76
C ARG A 399 -1.06 -10.37 -30.73
N PRO A 400 -0.03 -11.17 -31.08
CA PRO A 400 0.98 -11.58 -30.14
C PRO A 400 1.86 -10.40 -29.71
N LEU A 401 2.20 -10.34 -28.44
CA LEU A 401 3.16 -9.39 -27.91
C LEU A 401 4.59 -9.92 -28.07
N PRO A 402 5.58 -9.06 -28.40
CA PRO A 402 6.97 -9.50 -28.61
C PRO A 402 7.56 -10.15 -27.37
N ASP A 403 7.92 -11.42 -27.45
CA ASP A 403 8.52 -12.17 -26.34
C ASP A 403 9.82 -11.55 -25.82
N SER A 404 10.56 -10.86 -26.69
CA SER A 404 11.81 -10.16 -26.35
C SER A 404 11.64 -9.07 -25.28
N LEU A 405 10.42 -8.54 -25.13
CA LEU A 405 10.09 -7.54 -24.12
C LEU A 405 9.69 -8.15 -22.77
N PHE A 406 9.38 -9.44 -22.76
CA PHE A 406 8.99 -10.17 -21.57
C PHE A 406 10.04 -11.21 -21.23
N GLY A 407 10.38 -11.36 -19.98
CA GLY A 407 11.10 -12.54 -19.50
C GLY A 407 10.17 -13.75 -19.38
N ALA A 408 10.72 -14.92 -19.16
CA ALA A 408 9.96 -16.18 -19.10
C ALA A 408 8.74 -16.18 -18.15
N LEU A 409 8.79 -15.40 -17.07
CA LEU A 409 7.71 -15.28 -16.07
C LEU A 409 7.07 -13.89 -16.02
N ALA A 410 7.61 -12.89 -16.74
CA ALA A 410 7.08 -11.53 -16.68
C ALA A 410 5.72 -11.42 -17.37
N THR A 411 4.81 -10.77 -16.70
CA THR A 411 3.46 -10.47 -17.20
C THR A 411 3.29 -9.00 -17.60
N HIS A 412 4.24 -8.13 -17.22
CA HIS A 412 4.19 -6.70 -17.49
C HIS A 412 5.49 -6.22 -18.13
N ALA A 413 5.36 -5.44 -19.18
CA ALA A 413 6.47 -4.76 -19.84
C ALA A 413 6.06 -3.34 -20.22
N ARG A 414 7.04 -2.45 -20.43
CA ARG A 414 6.83 -1.08 -20.86
C ARG A 414 7.78 -0.75 -22.00
N LEU A 415 7.30 -0.07 -23.03
CA LEU A 415 8.16 0.45 -24.09
C LEU A 415 9.08 1.55 -23.51
N PRO A 416 10.38 1.58 -23.90
CA PRO A 416 11.34 2.56 -23.36
C PRO A 416 10.93 4.02 -23.55
N LEU A 417 10.20 4.33 -24.61
CA LEU A 417 9.76 5.68 -24.98
C LEU A 417 8.27 5.93 -24.70
N ALA A 418 7.58 5.07 -23.99
CA ALA A 418 6.15 5.20 -23.69
C ALA A 418 5.79 6.58 -23.09
N HIS A 419 6.66 7.15 -22.26
CA HIS A 419 6.48 8.46 -21.61
C HIS A 419 6.81 9.66 -22.52
N LYS A 420 7.34 9.44 -23.76
CA LYS A 420 7.75 10.50 -24.69
C LYS A 420 6.76 10.70 -25.86
N VAL A 421 5.59 10.08 -25.80
CA VAL A 421 4.55 10.25 -26.81
C VAL A 421 4.12 11.71 -26.84
N ARG A 422 4.15 12.32 -28.02
CA ARG A 422 3.79 13.74 -28.22
C ARG A 422 2.29 13.95 -27.97
N ARG A 423 1.92 15.12 -27.43
CA ARG A 423 0.51 15.46 -27.11
C ARG A 423 -0.43 15.27 -28.31
N ARG A 424 -0.01 15.64 -29.51
CA ARG A 424 -0.81 15.46 -30.73
C ARG A 424 -1.10 13.97 -30.99
N GLN A 425 -0.06 13.13 -30.95
CA GLN A 425 -0.20 11.69 -31.13
C GLN A 425 -1.07 11.05 -30.03
N TRP A 426 -0.92 11.55 -28.79
CA TRP A 426 -1.74 11.09 -27.67
C TRP A 426 -3.22 11.37 -27.92
N ASN A 427 -3.57 12.59 -28.37
CA ASN A 427 -4.96 12.96 -28.67
C ASN A 427 -5.57 12.14 -29.82
N GLU A 428 -4.75 11.74 -30.81
CA GLU A 428 -5.17 10.86 -31.91
C GLU A 428 -5.37 9.40 -31.46
N MET A 429 -4.62 8.95 -30.46
CA MET A 429 -4.69 7.57 -29.94
C MET A 429 -5.78 7.39 -28.87
N ARG A 430 -6.20 8.45 -28.21
CA ARG A 430 -7.13 8.40 -27.08
C ARG A 430 -8.51 7.92 -27.51
N PRO A 431 -9.07 6.84 -26.93
CA PRO A 431 -10.38 6.31 -27.30
C PRO A 431 -11.55 7.12 -26.72
N LEU A 432 -11.31 7.96 -25.71
CA LEU A 432 -12.30 8.77 -25.01
C LEU A 432 -11.83 10.22 -24.91
N GLU A 433 -12.72 11.16 -25.15
CA GLU A 433 -12.41 12.59 -25.07
C GLU A 433 -12.21 13.05 -23.61
N LEU A 434 -11.37 14.05 -23.43
CA LEU A 434 -11.22 14.75 -22.15
C LEU A 434 -12.27 15.85 -22.01
N THR A 435 -12.64 16.17 -20.77
CA THR A 435 -13.40 17.41 -20.50
C THR A 435 -12.54 18.64 -20.77
N LEU A 436 -13.16 19.79 -20.83
CA LEU A 436 -12.43 21.07 -21.01
C LEU A 436 -11.45 21.32 -19.87
N ALA A 437 -11.89 21.05 -18.61
CA ALA A 437 -11.07 21.23 -17.42
C ALA A 437 -9.86 20.28 -17.41
N GLU A 438 -10.05 19.02 -17.77
CA GLU A 438 -8.97 18.04 -17.95
C GLU A 438 -7.96 18.49 -19.03
N THR A 439 -8.46 19.04 -20.14
CA THR A 439 -7.60 19.50 -21.26
C THR A 439 -6.71 20.69 -20.87
N PHE A 440 -7.19 21.56 -20.00
CA PHE A 440 -6.50 22.79 -19.58
C PHE A 440 -5.73 22.64 -18.24
N LEU A 441 -5.58 21.44 -17.70
CA LEU A 441 -4.89 21.21 -16.44
C LEU A 441 -3.45 21.76 -16.43
N ASP A 442 -2.70 21.58 -17.51
CA ASP A 442 -1.35 22.15 -17.66
C ASP A 442 -1.35 23.67 -17.59
N SER A 443 -2.38 24.31 -18.18
CA SER A 443 -2.50 25.78 -18.15
C SER A 443 -2.77 26.27 -16.74
N MET A 444 -3.63 25.58 -15.98
CA MET A 444 -3.88 25.87 -14.56
C MET A 444 -2.61 25.71 -13.72
N ARG A 445 -1.88 24.61 -13.91
CA ARG A 445 -0.58 24.39 -13.25
C ARG A 445 0.37 25.53 -13.53
N TYR A 446 0.51 25.93 -14.79
CA TYR A 446 1.40 27.03 -15.18
C TYR A 446 1.02 28.36 -14.50
N GLU A 447 -0.27 28.70 -14.47
CA GLU A 447 -0.76 29.91 -13.80
C GLU A 447 -0.48 29.85 -12.27
N LEU A 448 -0.73 28.74 -11.62
CA LEU A 448 -0.47 28.53 -10.19
C LEU A 448 1.02 28.62 -9.84
N MET A 449 1.89 28.00 -10.62
CA MET A 449 3.33 27.97 -10.36
C MET A 449 4.01 29.33 -10.60
N ARG A 450 3.38 30.28 -11.30
CA ARG A 450 3.86 31.67 -11.41
C ARG A 450 3.73 32.45 -10.10
N ILE A 451 2.89 32.00 -9.19
CA ILE A 451 2.66 32.67 -7.92
C ILE A 451 3.70 32.16 -6.90
N PRO A 452 4.61 33.04 -6.40
CA PRO A 452 5.73 32.58 -5.56
C PRO A 452 5.28 31.83 -4.30
N SER A 453 4.26 32.30 -3.60
CA SER A 453 3.76 31.67 -2.37
C SER A 453 3.24 30.25 -2.63
N VAL A 454 2.49 30.03 -3.70
CA VAL A 454 1.97 28.69 -4.09
C VAL A 454 3.13 27.78 -4.46
N ARG A 455 4.04 28.26 -5.30
CA ARG A 455 5.21 27.50 -5.71
C ARG A 455 6.06 27.05 -4.52
N HIS A 456 6.36 27.95 -3.59
CA HIS A 456 7.16 27.60 -2.40
C HIS A 456 6.42 26.61 -1.48
N THR A 457 5.09 26.73 -1.34
CA THR A 457 4.29 25.79 -0.56
C THR A 457 4.31 24.40 -1.20
N ILE A 458 4.11 24.30 -2.52
CA ILE A 458 4.16 23.02 -3.24
C ILE A 458 5.54 22.38 -3.08
N HIS A 459 6.64 23.14 -3.29
CA HIS A 459 7.99 22.61 -3.12
C HIS A 459 8.29 22.19 -1.68
N ALA A 460 7.79 22.90 -0.67
CA ALA A 460 7.95 22.50 0.72
C ALA A 460 7.20 21.17 1.01
N CYS A 461 5.97 21.05 0.54
CA CYS A 461 5.21 19.78 0.64
C CYS A 461 5.90 18.63 -0.09
N GLU A 462 6.39 18.85 -1.30
CA GLU A 462 7.16 17.87 -2.05
C GLU A 462 8.43 17.45 -1.31
N ALA A 463 9.19 18.42 -0.75
CA ALA A 463 10.39 18.14 0.01
C ALA A 463 10.11 17.31 1.26
N LEU A 464 9.01 17.58 1.98
CA LEU A 464 8.57 16.80 3.13
C LEU A 464 8.14 15.37 2.74
N LEU A 465 7.39 15.22 1.65
CA LEU A 465 6.89 13.92 1.20
C LEU A 465 8.01 13.05 0.59
N THR A 466 8.91 13.66 -0.18
CA THR A 466 10.00 12.94 -0.85
C THR A 466 11.27 12.88 -0.03
N SER A 467 11.38 13.69 1.02
CA SER A 467 12.57 13.90 1.85
C SER A 467 13.76 14.49 1.09
N TYR A 468 13.55 15.07 -0.09
CA TYR A 468 14.62 15.66 -0.91
C TYR A 468 14.27 17.06 -1.40
N ILE A 469 15.27 17.95 -1.39
CA ILE A 469 15.20 19.33 -1.89
C ILE A 469 15.92 19.39 -3.24
N PRO A 470 15.21 19.67 -4.34
CA PRO A 470 15.84 19.82 -5.66
C PRO A 470 16.66 21.12 -5.73
N THR A 471 17.75 21.09 -6.51
CA THR A 471 18.60 22.28 -6.74
C THR A 471 18.04 23.26 -7.76
N HIS A 472 16.98 22.87 -8.48
CA HIS A 472 16.31 23.70 -9.48
C HIS A 472 14.83 23.88 -9.11
N ALA A 473 14.28 25.07 -9.42
CA ALA A 473 12.88 25.39 -9.11
C ALA A 473 11.89 24.45 -9.81
N GLU A 474 12.20 24.03 -11.04
CA GLU A 474 11.52 22.94 -11.72
C GLU A 474 12.25 21.64 -11.38
N ARG A 475 11.60 20.77 -10.66
CA ARG A 475 12.18 19.52 -10.19
C ARG A 475 12.68 18.62 -11.32
N ASP A 476 11.97 18.62 -12.44
CA ASP A 476 12.37 17.91 -13.65
C ASP A 476 13.69 18.42 -14.27
N SER A 477 14.12 19.59 -13.91
CA SER A 477 15.38 20.20 -14.36
C SER A 477 16.51 20.07 -13.34
N SER A 478 16.20 19.54 -12.13
CA SER A 478 17.20 19.37 -11.07
C SER A 478 18.21 18.29 -11.47
N LYS A 479 19.51 18.66 -11.43
CA LYS A 479 20.61 17.74 -11.67
C LYS A 479 21.12 17.04 -10.42
N PHE A 480 20.84 17.63 -9.26
CA PHE A 480 21.22 17.12 -7.95
C PHE A 480 20.13 17.47 -6.93
N ASP A 481 19.76 16.53 -6.06
CA ASP A 481 18.78 16.72 -5.01
C ASP A 481 19.44 16.53 -3.64
N PHE A 482 19.32 17.51 -2.74
CA PHE A 482 19.79 17.40 -1.36
C PHE A 482 18.83 16.57 -0.50
N GLY A 483 19.37 15.65 0.29
CA GLY A 483 18.56 14.79 1.17
C GLY A 483 19.25 13.48 1.58
N PRO A 484 18.54 12.60 2.27
CA PRO A 484 17.19 12.79 2.86
C PRO A 484 17.20 13.84 3.99
N ILE A 485 16.23 14.75 4.03
CA ILE A 485 16.20 15.88 4.99
C ILE A 485 16.01 15.43 6.44
N TYR A 486 15.28 14.31 6.67
CA TYR A 486 15.10 13.78 8.02
C TYR A 486 16.36 13.14 8.61
N ASN A 487 17.41 12.96 7.79
CA ASN A 487 18.72 12.48 8.23
C ASN A 487 19.70 13.62 8.51
N PHE A 488 19.34 14.89 8.29
CA PHE A 488 20.26 16.00 8.49
C PHE A 488 20.67 16.19 9.94
N VAL A 489 19.81 15.83 10.87
CA VAL A 489 20.05 15.92 12.31
C VAL A 489 19.61 14.63 12.97
N SER A 490 20.50 14.01 13.74
CA SER A 490 20.22 12.82 14.56
C SER A 490 20.99 12.87 15.87
N HIS A 491 20.66 11.96 16.78
CA HIS A 491 21.35 11.84 18.07
C HIS A 491 21.48 10.38 18.46
N ASN A 492 22.66 9.96 18.89
CA ASN A 492 22.91 8.64 19.46
C ASN A 492 23.94 8.70 20.60
N GLY A 493 23.96 7.68 21.43
CA GLY A 493 24.79 7.65 22.63
C GLY A 493 26.31 7.58 22.40
N THR A 494 26.77 7.46 21.15
CA THR A 494 28.21 7.42 20.81
C THR A 494 28.69 8.73 20.17
N GLU A 495 27.89 9.31 19.28
CA GLU A 495 28.23 10.53 18.54
C GLU A 495 27.68 11.80 19.18
N GLY A 496 26.73 11.64 20.12
CA GLY A 496 25.92 12.75 20.62
C GLY A 496 25.06 13.33 19.51
N LEU A 497 25.06 14.65 19.38
CA LEU A 497 24.45 15.31 18.22
C LEU A 497 25.25 15.00 16.96
N ARG A 498 24.54 14.52 15.91
CA ARG A 498 25.12 14.28 14.59
C ARG A 498 24.45 15.18 13.55
N LEU A 499 25.27 15.91 12.82
CA LEU A 499 24.84 16.64 11.63
C LEU A 499 25.31 15.92 10.36
N ARG A 500 24.43 15.80 9.38
CA ARG A 500 24.69 15.15 8.11
C ARG A 500 24.18 16.01 6.95
N LEU A 501 24.98 16.15 5.91
CA LEU A 501 24.59 16.80 4.67
C LEU A 501 24.90 15.85 3.50
N GLY A 502 23.89 15.55 2.70
CA GLY A 502 24.04 14.62 1.59
C GLY A 502 23.05 14.90 0.47
N GLY A 503 23.11 14.04 -0.54
CA GLY A 503 22.20 14.10 -1.67
C GLY A 503 22.58 13.13 -2.78
N MET A 504 21.87 13.24 -3.89
CA MET A 504 22.08 12.36 -5.05
C MET A 504 21.91 13.10 -6.37
N SER A 505 22.62 12.65 -7.39
CA SER A 505 22.41 13.11 -8.77
C SER A 505 21.16 12.49 -9.36
N THR A 506 20.57 13.16 -10.34
CA THR A 506 19.41 12.70 -11.08
C THR A 506 19.78 12.35 -12.52
N ALA A 507 18.87 11.71 -13.26
CA ALA A 507 19.02 11.40 -14.67
C ALA A 507 19.15 12.65 -15.57
N ARG A 508 18.88 13.85 -15.04
CA ARG A 508 19.13 15.13 -15.74
C ARG A 508 20.59 15.50 -15.82
N LEU A 509 21.40 14.98 -14.89
CA LEU A 509 22.85 15.10 -15.00
C LEU A 509 23.40 14.06 -15.99
N SER A 510 22.99 12.80 -15.80
CA SER A 510 23.29 11.67 -16.69
C SER A 510 22.24 10.58 -16.47
N ASP A 511 21.71 10.02 -17.57
CA ASP A 511 20.70 8.96 -17.51
C ASP A 511 21.28 7.58 -17.17
N ARG A 512 22.60 7.43 -17.11
CA ARG A 512 23.29 6.17 -16.79
C ARG A 512 24.30 6.27 -15.67
N ASN A 513 24.92 7.44 -15.46
CA ASN A 513 25.94 7.63 -14.43
C ASN A 513 25.37 8.48 -13.31
N PHE A 514 25.35 7.92 -12.13
CA PHE A 514 24.80 8.55 -10.94
C PHE A 514 25.85 8.56 -9.85
N PHE A 515 25.69 9.49 -8.91
CA PHE A 515 26.39 9.47 -7.64
C PHE A 515 25.45 9.88 -6.53
N ASP A 516 25.63 9.30 -5.37
CA ASP A 516 25.00 9.67 -4.12
C ASP A 516 26.02 9.64 -3.00
N GLY A 517 25.79 10.41 -1.95
CA GLY A 517 26.70 10.42 -0.82
C GLY A 517 26.35 11.47 0.20
N TYR A 518 27.12 11.47 1.27
CA TYR A 518 27.01 12.46 2.34
C TYR A 518 28.33 12.65 3.08
N VAL A 519 28.39 13.78 3.79
CA VAL A 519 29.35 14.04 4.86
C VAL A 519 28.58 14.22 6.17
N ALA A 520 29.17 13.75 7.29
CA ALA A 520 28.56 13.86 8.61
C ALA A 520 29.62 14.16 9.67
N TYR A 521 29.18 14.74 10.79
CA TYR A 521 30.03 15.03 11.94
C TYR A 521 29.28 14.76 13.23
N GLY A 522 29.87 13.94 14.12
CA GLY A 522 29.40 13.72 15.48
C GLY A 522 30.13 14.66 16.44
N PHE A 523 29.39 15.28 17.35
CA PHE A 523 29.98 16.29 18.24
C PHE A 523 30.68 15.69 19.47
N ASP A 524 30.25 14.51 19.93
CA ASP A 524 30.87 13.86 21.08
C ASP A 524 32.09 13.04 20.67
N ASP A 525 32.01 12.29 19.57
CA ASP A 525 33.16 11.51 19.06
C ASP A 525 34.14 12.35 18.22
N ARG A 526 33.75 13.58 17.83
CA ARG A 526 34.53 14.56 17.08
C ARG A 526 35.17 14.02 15.80
N ARG A 527 34.46 13.12 15.10
CA ARG A 527 34.95 12.45 13.89
C ARG A 527 34.14 12.86 12.66
N PRO A 528 34.83 13.25 11.58
CA PRO A 528 34.16 13.39 10.28
C PRO A 528 33.87 12.00 9.71
N LYS A 529 32.74 11.86 9.07
CA LYS A 529 32.26 10.64 8.41
C LYS A 529 31.80 10.98 7.01
N PHE A 530 31.85 10.02 6.10
CA PHE A 530 31.40 10.20 4.73
C PHE A 530 30.95 8.91 4.11
N SER A 531 30.14 9.04 3.06
CA SER A 531 29.78 7.96 2.15
C SER A 531 29.72 8.54 0.73
N LEU A 532 30.28 7.82 -0.22
CA LEU A 532 30.22 8.14 -1.64
C LEU A 532 29.93 6.85 -2.41
N ASN A 533 28.93 6.88 -3.26
CA ASN A 533 28.52 5.79 -4.11
C ASN A 533 28.45 6.27 -5.57
N LEU A 534 29.26 5.69 -6.43
CA LEU A 534 29.28 5.94 -7.88
C LEU A 534 28.57 4.81 -8.57
N ILE A 535 27.51 5.10 -9.32
CA ILE A 535 26.61 4.10 -9.89
C ILE A 535 26.55 4.26 -11.41
N ARG A 536 26.75 3.15 -12.15
CA ARG A 536 26.51 3.09 -13.57
C ARG A 536 25.44 2.06 -13.88
N THR A 537 24.33 2.51 -14.46
CA THR A 537 23.21 1.64 -14.84
C THR A 537 23.38 1.05 -16.24
N PHE A 538 22.88 -0.17 -16.46
CA PHE A 538 22.96 -0.85 -17.77
C PHE A 538 22.00 -0.27 -18.80
N ALA A 539 20.84 0.21 -18.35
CA ALA A 539 19.85 0.88 -19.17
C ALA A 539 19.69 2.35 -18.73
N PRO A 540 19.34 3.25 -19.66
CA PRO A 540 18.99 4.62 -19.30
C PRO A 540 17.87 4.63 -18.27
N LYS A 541 17.97 5.52 -17.28
CA LYS A 541 16.96 5.74 -16.25
C LYS A 541 16.20 7.03 -16.50
N ARG A 542 14.97 7.07 -16.03
CA ARG A 542 14.11 8.25 -16.16
C ARG A 542 14.52 9.32 -15.15
N ARG A 543 14.81 8.92 -13.93
CA ARG A 543 15.12 9.84 -12.84
C ARG A 543 16.19 9.33 -11.86
N PHE A 544 16.11 8.08 -11.38
CA PHE A 544 16.99 7.53 -10.34
C PHE A 544 17.63 6.22 -10.78
N PRO A 545 18.80 5.87 -10.22
CA PRO A 545 19.50 4.65 -10.59
C PRO A 545 18.75 3.36 -10.20
N MET A 546 17.95 3.42 -9.13
CA MET A 546 17.24 2.26 -8.56
C MET A 546 15.86 2.01 -9.19
N GLU A 547 15.49 2.73 -10.26
CA GLU A 547 14.26 2.43 -11.00
C GLU A 547 14.28 1.00 -11.60
N TYR A 548 13.14 0.34 -11.54
CA TYR A 548 12.96 -0.98 -12.15
C TYR A 548 12.97 -0.92 -13.70
N PRO A 549 13.53 -1.92 -14.43
CA PRO A 549 14.24 -3.08 -13.94
C PRO A 549 15.65 -2.71 -13.43
N LEU A 550 16.05 -3.31 -12.29
CA LEU A 550 17.34 -3.05 -11.69
C LEU A 550 18.47 -3.64 -12.52
N GLY A 551 19.52 -2.88 -12.72
CA GLY A 551 20.73 -3.32 -13.39
C GLY A 551 21.80 -2.25 -13.34
N TYR A 552 22.81 -2.45 -12.48
CA TYR A 552 23.90 -1.48 -12.30
C TYR A 552 25.18 -2.11 -11.74
N VAL A 553 26.27 -1.39 -11.94
CA VAL A 553 27.50 -1.56 -11.19
C VAL A 553 27.71 -0.32 -10.34
N SER A 554 28.14 -0.49 -9.10
CA SER A 554 28.46 0.63 -8.22
C SER A 554 29.80 0.43 -7.51
N LEU A 555 30.51 1.55 -7.30
CA LEU A 555 31.66 1.66 -6.46
C LEU A 555 31.30 2.50 -5.23
N HIS A 556 31.35 1.89 -4.07
CA HIS A 556 31.10 2.54 -2.78
C HIS A 556 32.41 2.75 -2.04
N ALA A 557 32.57 3.93 -1.45
CA ALA A 557 33.61 4.22 -0.49
C ALA A 557 33.00 4.98 0.70
N GLY A 558 33.27 4.55 1.92
CA GLY A 558 32.70 5.13 3.11
C GLY A 558 33.55 4.99 4.36
N TYR A 559 33.29 5.88 5.30
CA TYR A 559 33.78 5.78 6.67
C TYR A 559 32.65 6.24 7.61
N ASP A 560 32.10 5.34 8.38
CA ASP A 560 31.00 5.65 9.28
C ASP A 560 30.92 4.69 10.47
N ILE A 561 30.02 4.96 11.42
CA ILE A 561 29.75 4.13 12.57
C ILE A 561 28.67 3.10 12.26
N GLU A 562 28.85 1.87 12.73
CA GLU A 562 27.86 0.78 12.64
C GLU A 562 27.62 0.17 14.02
N ALA A 563 26.40 -0.32 14.25
CA ALA A 563 26.01 -1.04 15.45
C ALA A 563 25.65 -2.49 15.10
N PRO A 564 26.53 -3.47 15.37
CA PRO A 564 26.24 -4.88 15.10
C PRO A 564 25.02 -5.38 15.87
N GLY A 565 24.23 -6.27 15.27
CA GLY A 565 23.05 -6.87 15.89
C GLY A 565 21.81 -5.97 15.95
N LEU A 566 21.86 -4.74 15.38
CA LEU A 566 20.69 -3.89 15.20
C LEU A 566 20.13 -4.02 13.77
N SER A 567 18.81 -4.05 13.66
CA SER A 567 18.11 -3.94 12.38
C SER A 567 17.52 -2.55 12.20
N PHE A 568 17.68 -1.99 11.00
CA PHE A 568 17.19 -0.67 10.63
C PHE A 568 16.12 -0.75 9.51
N ASP A 569 15.35 -1.83 9.49
CA ASP A 569 14.43 -2.17 8.40
C ASP A 569 13.40 -1.07 8.05
N GLN A 570 12.97 -0.28 9.02
CA GLN A 570 11.95 0.76 8.81
C GLN A 570 12.50 2.19 8.90
N TRP A 571 13.60 2.41 9.60
CA TRP A 571 14.14 3.74 9.87
C TRP A 571 15.66 3.70 9.69
N ASP A 572 16.16 4.58 8.85
CA ASP A 572 17.60 4.78 8.74
C ASP A 572 18.19 5.16 10.12
N ARG A 573 19.40 4.69 10.42
CA ARG A 573 20.10 4.98 11.68
C ARG A 573 20.22 6.47 11.99
N ASP A 574 20.23 7.30 10.94
CA ASP A 574 20.40 8.75 11.04
C ASP A 574 19.08 9.51 11.16
N ASN A 575 17.95 8.80 11.31
CA ASN A 575 16.63 9.44 11.35
C ASN A 575 16.44 10.21 12.67
N ILE A 576 15.98 11.47 12.57
CA ILE A 576 15.67 12.32 13.72
C ILE A 576 14.67 11.71 14.71
N LEU A 577 13.78 10.82 14.25
CA LEU A 577 12.82 10.12 15.11
C LEU A 577 13.46 9.01 15.94
N ARG A 578 14.70 8.62 15.63
CA ARG A 578 15.46 7.61 16.35
C ARG A 578 16.42 8.23 17.39
N TRP A 579 16.02 9.27 18.01
CA TRP A 579 16.81 9.90 19.07
C TRP A 579 16.98 8.95 20.26
N SER A 580 18.22 8.57 20.57
CA SER A 580 18.55 7.67 21.68
C SER A 580 19.79 8.17 22.43
N ASP A 581 19.70 8.23 23.75
CA ASP A 581 20.83 8.54 24.65
C ASP A 581 21.52 7.24 25.13
N VAL A 582 21.01 6.07 24.75
CA VAL A 582 21.55 4.79 25.19
C VAL A 582 22.78 4.46 24.35
N ALA A 583 23.92 4.23 25.03
CA ALA A 583 25.12 3.76 24.36
C ALA A 583 24.88 2.31 23.87
N THR A 584 24.97 2.10 22.58
CA THR A 584 24.88 0.79 21.94
C THR A 584 26.26 0.30 21.54
N PRO A 585 26.49 -1.02 21.47
CA PRO A 585 27.69 -1.57 20.87
C PRO A 585 27.92 -1.01 19.47
N ALA A 586 29.04 -0.35 19.23
CA ALA A 586 29.31 0.32 17.97
C ALA A 586 30.75 0.14 17.49
N GLN A 587 30.96 0.26 16.19
CA GLN A 587 32.26 0.17 15.54
C GLN A 587 32.34 1.13 14.37
N TYR A 588 33.51 1.71 14.13
CA TYR A 588 33.76 2.48 12.90
C TYR A 588 34.18 1.54 11.79
N VAL A 589 33.60 1.73 10.61
CA VAL A 589 33.89 0.92 9.43
C VAL A 589 34.32 1.82 8.29
N ALA A 590 35.58 1.64 7.86
CA ALA A 590 36.05 2.14 6.57
C ALA A 590 35.76 1.07 5.51
N ASP A 591 34.98 1.39 4.50
CA ASP A 591 34.48 0.43 3.51
C ASP A 591 34.79 0.87 2.08
N LEU A 592 35.31 -0.04 1.27
CA LEU A 592 35.44 0.10 -0.17
C LEU A 592 34.83 -1.13 -0.85
N ARG A 593 33.80 -0.93 -1.68
CA ARG A 593 33.04 -2.04 -2.25
C ARG A 593 32.70 -1.82 -3.71
N LEU A 594 32.99 -2.80 -4.56
CA LEU A 594 32.52 -2.89 -5.94
C LEU A 594 31.34 -3.88 -5.98
N ARG A 595 30.16 -3.42 -6.41
CA ARG A 595 28.93 -4.21 -6.45
C ARG A 595 28.35 -4.26 -7.85
N LEU A 596 27.89 -5.42 -8.24
CA LEU A 596 27.08 -5.70 -9.42
C LEU A 596 25.71 -6.16 -8.97
N ARG A 597 24.67 -5.51 -9.45
CA ARG A 597 23.29 -5.93 -9.21
C ARG A 597 22.50 -5.97 -10.50
N LYS A 598 21.75 -7.06 -10.72
CA LYS A 598 20.85 -7.21 -11.84
C LYS A 598 19.62 -7.99 -11.46
N GLN A 599 18.47 -7.49 -11.86
CA GLN A 599 17.20 -8.17 -11.77
C GLN A 599 16.65 -8.36 -13.18
N TRP A 600 16.18 -9.57 -13.45
CA TRP A 600 15.57 -9.92 -14.73
C TRP A 600 14.05 -9.85 -14.66
N PRO A 601 13.37 -9.65 -15.77
CA PRO A 601 11.91 -9.74 -15.85
C PRO A 601 11.34 -11.09 -15.41
N SER A 602 12.16 -12.15 -15.37
CA SER A 602 11.84 -13.47 -14.83
C SER A 602 11.72 -13.52 -13.31
N HIS A 603 11.78 -12.37 -12.62
CA HIS A 603 11.78 -12.23 -11.16
C HIS A 603 13.01 -12.80 -10.44
N PHE A 604 13.99 -13.30 -11.17
CA PHE A 604 15.31 -13.61 -10.63
C PHE A 604 16.15 -12.35 -10.53
N GLY A 605 16.98 -12.31 -9.49
CA GLY A 605 17.96 -11.26 -9.28
C GLY A 605 19.29 -11.84 -8.80
N ILE A 606 20.38 -11.21 -9.20
CA ILE A 606 21.71 -11.44 -8.64
C ILE A 606 22.23 -10.15 -8.02
N ASP A 607 22.84 -10.27 -6.86
CA ASP A 607 23.52 -9.21 -6.16
C ASP A 607 24.87 -9.73 -5.69
N THR A 608 25.94 -9.24 -6.27
CA THR A 608 27.29 -9.69 -5.91
C THR A 608 28.21 -8.49 -5.71
N TRP A 609 29.06 -8.58 -4.70
CA TRP A 609 30.04 -7.55 -4.43
C TRP A 609 31.35 -8.13 -3.91
N VAL A 610 32.42 -7.41 -4.19
CA VAL A 610 33.75 -7.62 -3.60
C VAL A 610 34.10 -6.35 -2.84
N GLY A 611 34.56 -6.46 -1.62
CA GLY A 611 34.84 -5.31 -0.78
C GLY A 611 35.94 -5.56 0.25
N ALA A 612 36.57 -4.47 0.62
CA ALA A 612 37.55 -4.41 1.70
C ALA A 612 37.05 -3.47 2.80
N GLN A 613 37.15 -3.91 4.04
CA GLN A 613 36.74 -3.14 5.21
C GLN A 613 37.86 -3.08 6.24
N ASN A 614 37.95 -1.96 6.93
CA ASN A 614 38.70 -1.84 8.17
C ASN A 614 37.74 -1.47 9.30
N ILE A 615 37.60 -2.34 10.29
CA ILE A 615 36.63 -2.22 11.38
C ILE A 615 37.41 -1.84 12.64
N THR A 616 37.04 -0.74 13.28
CA THR A 616 37.60 -0.24 14.53
C THR A 616 36.55 -0.29 15.61
N PRO A 617 36.64 -1.20 16.58
CA PRO A 617 35.68 -1.28 17.68
C PRO A 617 35.73 -0.03 18.56
N THR A 618 34.59 0.37 19.12
CA THR A 618 34.50 1.53 20.01
C THR A 618 33.47 1.31 21.13
N GLY A 619 33.61 2.07 22.19
CA GLY A 619 32.67 2.08 23.31
C GLY A 619 32.53 0.74 23.97
N LEU A 620 31.33 0.15 23.95
CA LEU A 620 30.99 -1.14 24.56
C LEU A 620 31.60 -2.35 23.82
N LEU A 621 32.01 -2.21 22.57
CA LEU A 621 32.68 -3.24 21.79
C LEU A 621 34.17 -3.23 22.06
N ASN A 622 34.58 -4.03 23.02
CA ASN A 622 36.00 -4.23 23.38
C ASN A 622 36.42 -5.65 23.00
N TYR A 623 36.75 -5.88 21.75
CA TYR A 623 37.18 -7.19 21.28
C TYR A 623 38.54 -7.56 21.87
N ARG A 624 38.62 -8.77 22.40
CA ARG A 624 39.85 -9.38 22.92
C ARG A 624 40.14 -10.69 22.20
N ARG A 625 41.28 -10.78 21.54
CA ARG A 625 41.72 -11.95 20.79
C ARG A 625 42.46 -12.88 21.71
N LEU A 626 42.19 -14.17 21.61
CA LEU A 626 42.93 -15.22 22.30
C LEU A 626 44.31 -15.38 21.63
N THR A 627 45.36 -15.40 22.44
CA THR A 627 46.75 -15.67 22.07
C THR A 627 47.28 -16.86 22.85
N PRO A 628 48.37 -17.49 22.45
CA PRO A 628 48.97 -18.59 23.23
C PRO A 628 49.39 -18.22 24.65
N THR A 629 49.59 -16.92 24.92
CA THR A 629 50.06 -16.40 26.22
C THR A 629 48.98 -15.67 27.00
N GLY A 630 47.74 -15.58 26.50
CA GLY A 630 46.65 -14.86 27.16
C GLY A 630 45.69 -14.18 26.18
N THR A 631 45.30 -12.94 26.44
CA THR A 631 44.38 -12.19 25.58
C THR A 631 44.96 -10.84 25.19
N GLU A 632 44.76 -10.43 23.96
CA GLU A 632 45.19 -9.14 23.41
C GLU A 632 44.00 -8.30 23.00
N ARG A 633 44.03 -7.00 23.20
CA ARG A 633 42.99 -6.07 22.70
C ARG A 633 43.13 -5.92 21.21
N VAL A 634 41.97 -5.98 20.51
CA VAL A 634 41.91 -5.80 19.07
C VAL A 634 41.60 -4.33 18.76
N GLU A 635 42.57 -3.64 18.17
CA GLU A 635 42.41 -2.20 17.82
C GLU A 635 41.74 -2.02 16.44
N SER A 636 42.00 -2.91 15.48
CA SER A 636 41.39 -2.89 14.17
C SER A 636 41.31 -4.30 13.58
N ILE A 637 40.33 -4.52 12.72
CA ILE A 637 40.05 -5.77 12.05
C ILE A 637 40.04 -5.52 10.54
N ARG A 638 40.88 -6.22 9.80
CA ARG A 638 40.88 -6.14 8.33
C ARG A 638 40.00 -7.23 7.76
N HIS A 639 39.11 -6.86 6.89
CA HIS A 639 38.17 -7.75 6.25
C HIS A 639 38.17 -7.57 4.74
N LEU A 640 38.33 -8.67 4.01
CA LEU A 640 38.16 -8.75 2.56
C LEU A 640 37.12 -9.81 2.27
N ALA A 641 36.07 -9.47 1.54
CA ALA A 641 34.99 -10.42 1.25
C ALA A 641 34.50 -10.35 -0.20
N TRP A 642 34.00 -11.49 -0.65
CA TRP A 642 33.17 -11.65 -1.83
C TRP A 642 31.84 -12.24 -1.40
N HIS A 643 30.79 -11.51 -1.68
CA HIS A 643 29.40 -11.87 -1.38
C HIS A 643 28.62 -12.06 -2.67
N THR A 644 27.75 -13.06 -2.69
CA THR A 644 26.79 -13.28 -3.77
C THR A 644 25.45 -13.68 -3.20
N ALA A 645 24.39 -13.01 -3.64
CA ALA A 645 23.00 -13.35 -3.34
C ALA A 645 22.23 -13.62 -4.62
N VAL A 646 21.45 -14.68 -4.62
CA VAL A 646 20.46 -14.99 -5.65
C VAL A 646 19.08 -14.81 -5.03
N ASN A 647 18.26 -13.98 -5.66
CA ASN A 647 16.94 -13.63 -5.21
C ASN A 647 15.88 -14.07 -6.22
N PHE A 648 14.76 -14.56 -5.73
CA PHE A 648 13.60 -14.91 -6.54
C PHE A 648 12.31 -14.43 -5.88
N SER A 649 11.56 -13.56 -6.58
CA SER A 649 10.36 -12.91 -6.02
C SER A 649 9.24 -12.87 -7.06
N PRO A 650 8.57 -14.03 -7.33
CA PRO A 650 7.66 -14.18 -8.49
C PRO A 650 6.43 -13.25 -8.44
N ASN A 651 5.96 -12.88 -7.27
CA ASN A 651 4.76 -12.08 -7.08
C ASN A 651 5.04 -10.74 -6.37
N ALA A 652 6.32 -10.39 -6.17
CA ALA A 652 6.68 -9.09 -5.62
C ALA A 652 6.74 -8.06 -6.75
N LEU A 653 6.01 -6.98 -6.58
CA LEU A 653 6.16 -5.81 -7.42
C LEU A 653 7.42 -5.07 -6.95
N GLY A 654 8.48 -5.17 -7.75
CA GLY A 654 9.72 -4.45 -7.48
C GLY A 654 9.47 -2.95 -7.71
N ARG A 655 9.54 -2.17 -6.64
CA ARG A 655 9.56 -0.71 -6.70
C ARG A 655 10.98 -0.22 -6.49
N GLY A 656 11.53 0.49 -7.45
CA GLY A 656 12.74 1.28 -7.23
C GLY A 656 12.38 2.58 -6.50
N THR A 657 12.91 2.77 -5.30
CA THR A 657 12.90 4.05 -4.62
C THR A 657 14.20 4.82 -4.89
N ARG A 658 14.30 6.08 -4.47
CA ARG A 658 15.54 6.88 -4.59
C ARG A 658 16.73 6.21 -3.92
N THR A 659 16.53 5.70 -2.73
CA THR A 659 17.58 5.23 -1.81
C THR A 659 17.74 3.73 -1.74
N GLY A 660 16.88 2.97 -2.41
CA GLY A 660 16.95 1.52 -2.36
C GLY A 660 15.75 0.82 -2.97
N GLU A 661 15.64 -0.46 -2.72
CA GLU A 661 14.47 -1.25 -3.10
C GLU A 661 13.41 -1.16 -2.03
N GLY A 662 12.29 -0.54 -2.38
CA GLY A 662 11.03 -0.78 -1.68
C GLY A 662 10.40 -2.04 -2.26
N SER A 663 10.29 -3.11 -1.51
CA SER A 663 9.43 -4.23 -1.88
C SER A 663 8.03 -3.94 -1.37
N LEU A 664 7.10 -3.71 -2.29
CA LEU A 664 5.67 -3.71 -1.97
C LEU A 664 5.22 -5.16 -1.85
N MET A 665 5.59 -5.81 -0.73
CA MET A 665 5.19 -7.19 -0.48
C MET A 665 3.67 -7.25 -0.34
N GLY A 666 3.01 -7.82 -1.35
CA GLY A 666 1.65 -8.33 -1.24
C GLY A 666 0.57 -7.36 -0.77
N LEU A 667 0.61 -6.09 -1.18
CA LEU A 667 -0.47 -5.15 -0.84
C LEU A 667 -1.84 -5.68 -1.30
N THR A 668 -1.86 -6.36 -2.44
CA THR A 668 -3.11 -6.83 -3.05
C THR A 668 -3.21 -8.35 -3.15
N GLY A 669 -2.12 -9.09 -2.94
CA GLY A 669 -2.09 -10.53 -3.13
C GLY A 669 -1.04 -11.25 -2.30
N ASN A 670 -1.01 -12.57 -2.42
CA ASN A 670 0.04 -13.37 -1.85
C ASN A 670 1.37 -13.02 -2.52
N SER A 671 2.42 -12.91 -1.73
CA SER A 671 3.77 -12.66 -2.25
C SER A 671 4.78 -13.51 -1.51
N THR A 672 5.79 -13.96 -2.23
CA THR A 672 6.89 -14.72 -1.67
C THR A 672 8.19 -14.20 -2.24
N SER A 673 9.20 -14.04 -1.40
CA SER A 673 10.56 -13.70 -1.78
C SER A 673 11.51 -14.70 -1.17
N ILE A 674 12.38 -15.26 -1.97
CA ILE A 674 13.40 -16.24 -1.58
C ILE A 674 14.77 -15.61 -1.85
N SER A 675 15.68 -15.68 -0.88
CA SER A 675 17.05 -15.21 -1.03
C SER A 675 18.01 -16.30 -0.53
N LEU A 676 18.97 -16.64 -1.37
CA LEU A 676 20.10 -17.50 -1.04
C LEU A 676 21.38 -16.68 -1.15
N GLN A 677 22.15 -16.64 -0.10
CA GLN A 677 23.36 -15.82 -0.01
C GLN A 677 24.54 -16.67 0.39
N HIS A 678 25.68 -16.41 -0.23
CA HIS A 678 26.96 -16.98 0.14
C HIS A 678 28.01 -15.87 0.20
N GLU A 679 28.79 -15.90 1.25
CA GLU A 679 29.92 -14.98 1.44
C GLU A 679 31.17 -15.78 1.78
N MET A 680 32.26 -15.42 1.12
CA MET A 680 33.59 -15.95 1.42
C MET A 680 34.57 -14.79 1.58
N GLY A 681 35.57 -14.98 2.43
CA GLY A 681 36.50 -13.89 2.64
C GLY A 681 37.66 -14.26 3.58
N ILE A 682 38.40 -13.21 3.93
CA ILE A 682 39.48 -13.25 4.89
C ILE A 682 39.21 -12.16 5.93
N LEU A 683 39.11 -12.54 7.18
CA LEU A 683 38.97 -11.62 8.31
C LEU A 683 40.17 -11.83 9.25
N ASP A 684 41.01 -10.81 9.38
CA ASP A 684 42.18 -10.81 10.27
C ASP A 684 43.05 -12.10 10.15
N GLY A 685 43.22 -12.58 8.92
CA GLY A 685 43.97 -13.81 8.59
C GLY A 685 43.13 -15.11 8.53
N PHE A 686 41.91 -15.12 9.04
CA PHE A 686 40.98 -16.25 8.94
C PHE A 686 40.25 -16.28 7.62
N ARG A 687 40.41 -17.38 6.87
CA ARG A 687 39.56 -17.63 5.68
C ARG A 687 38.24 -18.21 6.13
N TYR A 688 37.16 -17.69 5.59
CA TYR A 688 35.84 -18.14 6.00
C TYR A 688 34.87 -18.29 4.83
N HIS A 689 33.85 -19.10 5.07
CA HIS A 689 32.67 -19.25 4.24
C HIS A 689 31.44 -19.22 5.13
N ARG A 690 30.46 -18.43 4.74
CA ARG A 690 29.14 -18.46 5.40
C ARG A 690 28.03 -18.43 4.38
N SER A 691 26.93 -19.13 4.67
CA SER A 691 25.74 -19.19 3.83
C SER A 691 24.53 -18.79 4.64
N THR A 692 23.62 -18.07 4.01
CA THR A 692 22.30 -17.77 4.59
C THR A 692 21.22 -18.03 3.55
N ALA A 693 20.07 -18.48 4.03
CA ALA A 693 18.85 -18.62 3.25
C ALA A 693 17.71 -17.90 3.95
N SER A 694 16.86 -17.24 3.19
CA SER A 694 15.67 -16.61 3.75
C SER A 694 14.49 -16.74 2.81
N ILE A 695 13.30 -16.89 3.41
CA ILE A 695 12.01 -16.86 2.74
C ILE A 695 11.15 -15.84 3.49
N ALA A 696 10.64 -14.86 2.79
CA ALA A 696 9.64 -13.93 3.30
C ALA A 696 8.37 -14.06 2.49
N SER A 697 7.22 -14.15 3.14
CA SER A 697 5.94 -14.37 2.47
C SER A 697 4.82 -13.63 3.16
N ARG A 698 3.91 -13.04 2.38
CA ARG A 698 2.60 -12.58 2.83
C ARG A 698 1.52 -13.51 2.30
N LEU A 699 0.72 -14.09 3.21
CA LEU A 699 -0.35 -15.01 2.90
C LEU A 699 -1.68 -14.38 3.31
N TRP A 700 -2.53 -14.10 2.35
CA TRP A 700 -3.88 -13.62 2.60
C TRP A 700 -4.85 -14.76 2.89
N LEU A 701 -5.64 -14.60 3.93
CA LEU A 701 -6.66 -15.53 4.37
C LEU A 701 -8.08 -15.02 4.02
N SER A 702 -8.27 -14.51 2.81
CA SER A 702 -9.51 -13.87 2.36
C SER A 702 -9.93 -12.73 3.33
N ALA A 703 -11.19 -12.74 3.79
CA ALA A 703 -11.71 -11.77 4.76
C ALA A 703 -11.13 -11.87 6.17
N PHE A 704 -10.35 -12.91 6.47
CA PHE A 704 -9.79 -13.14 7.81
C PHE A 704 -8.42 -12.47 8.02
N GLY A 705 -8.01 -11.60 7.10
CA GLY A 705 -6.75 -10.86 7.19
C GLY A 705 -5.58 -11.57 6.49
N TYR A 706 -4.35 -11.34 6.97
CA TYR A 706 -3.15 -11.91 6.37
C TYR A 706 -2.07 -12.23 7.40
N ILE A 707 -1.17 -13.13 7.03
CA ILE A 707 -0.01 -13.52 7.82
C ILE A 707 1.25 -13.10 7.07
N ASP A 708 2.12 -12.34 7.73
CA ASP A 708 3.49 -12.08 7.31
C ASP A 708 4.41 -13.10 7.97
N LEU A 709 5.16 -13.83 7.15
CA LEU A 709 6.09 -14.87 7.57
C LEU A 709 7.50 -14.52 7.09
N ARG A 710 8.51 -14.73 7.95
CA ARG A 710 9.90 -14.70 7.58
C ARG A 710 10.63 -15.88 8.24
N ALA A 711 11.12 -16.79 7.42
CA ALA A 711 11.99 -17.88 7.85
C ALA A 711 13.41 -17.57 7.36
N GLN A 712 14.39 -17.74 8.24
CA GLN A 712 15.80 -17.53 7.92
C GLN A 712 16.65 -18.65 8.54
N GLY A 713 17.74 -19.01 7.85
CA GLY A 713 18.75 -19.90 8.40
C GLY A 713 20.12 -19.50 7.92
N GLY A 714 21.13 -19.79 8.70
CA GLY A 714 22.50 -19.48 8.38
C GLY A 714 23.47 -20.47 8.99
N ILE A 715 24.61 -20.64 8.33
CA ILE A 715 25.72 -21.46 8.80
C ILE A 715 27.04 -20.82 8.42
N VAL A 716 27.98 -20.80 9.37
CA VAL A 716 29.39 -20.49 9.16
C VAL A 716 30.15 -21.81 9.08
N TRP A 717 30.79 -22.06 7.94
CA TRP A 717 31.39 -23.35 7.63
C TRP A 717 32.82 -23.51 8.18
N SER A 718 33.44 -22.41 8.58
CA SER A 718 34.85 -22.34 8.97
C SER A 718 35.04 -21.69 10.34
N PRO A 719 36.19 -21.90 10.98
CA PRO A 719 36.54 -21.15 12.19
C PRO A 719 36.69 -19.66 11.86
N VAL A 720 36.00 -18.80 12.62
CA VAL A 720 36.04 -17.34 12.42
C VAL A 720 36.03 -16.60 13.74
N PRO A 721 36.67 -15.44 13.83
CA PRO A 721 36.48 -14.53 14.93
C PRO A 721 35.02 -14.00 15.00
N MET A 722 34.59 -13.58 16.19
CA MET A 722 33.24 -13.18 16.57
C MET A 722 32.55 -12.23 15.58
N PRO A 723 33.17 -11.20 14.95
CA PRO A 723 32.46 -10.30 14.05
C PRO A 723 31.82 -10.96 12.83
N MET A 724 32.22 -12.19 12.46
CA MET A 724 31.62 -12.96 11.37
C MET A 724 30.56 -13.96 11.82
N LEU A 725 30.40 -14.17 13.10
CA LEU A 725 29.32 -14.98 13.65
C LEU A 725 27.97 -14.29 13.48
N PHE A 726 26.91 -15.07 13.52
CA PHE A 726 25.56 -14.52 13.42
C PHE A 726 25.14 -13.91 14.75
N THR A 727 24.65 -12.67 14.66
CA THR A 727 24.00 -11.95 15.75
C THR A 727 22.56 -11.65 15.32
N PRO A 728 21.55 -12.32 15.91
CA PRO A 728 20.16 -12.05 15.57
C PRO A 728 19.80 -10.58 15.85
N SER A 729 18.92 -10.04 15.01
CA SER A 729 18.46 -8.66 15.17
C SER A 729 17.65 -8.53 16.47
N GLY A 730 18.22 -7.87 17.47
CA GLY A 730 17.56 -7.45 18.70
C GLY A 730 17.01 -6.02 18.59
N SER A 731 16.28 -5.55 19.59
CA SER A 731 15.74 -4.20 19.65
C SER A 731 15.77 -3.64 21.06
N ASP A 732 16.57 -2.60 21.27
CA ASP A 732 16.65 -1.78 22.49
C ASP A 732 15.70 -0.57 22.46
N SER A 733 15.13 -0.28 21.31
CA SER A 733 14.25 0.85 21.05
C SER A 733 12.82 0.59 21.58
N PRO A 734 12.10 1.61 22.05
CA PRO A 734 10.67 1.51 22.31
C PRO A 734 9.83 1.38 21.02
N LEU A 735 10.47 1.57 19.86
CA LEU A 735 9.82 1.38 18.57
C LEU A 735 9.78 -0.11 18.20
N LEU A 736 8.63 -0.56 17.69
CA LEU A 736 8.49 -1.92 17.17
C LEU A 736 9.33 -2.09 15.91
N SER A 737 10.18 -3.09 15.89
CA SER A 737 10.88 -3.55 14.68
C SER A 737 10.22 -4.83 14.17
N GLN A 738 9.70 -4.80 12.96
CA GLN A 738 8.88 -5.91 12.41
C GLN A 738 9.67 -7.22 12.27
N TRP A 739 10.94 -7.13 11.88
CA TRP A 739 11.78 -8.28 11.62
C TRP A 739 12.94 -8.42 12.61
N SER A 740 12.68 -8.06 13.88
CA SER A 740 13.60 -8.19 14.99
C SER A 740 12.94 -8.87 16.17
N PHE A 741 13.75 -9.45 17.04
CA PHE A 741 13.30 -9.92 18.35
C PHE A 741 13.17 -8.71 19.28
N ASN A 742 11.95 -8.38 19.65
CA ASN A 742 11.62 -7.12 20.31
C ASN A 742 11.86 -7.11 21.82
N THR A 743 12.19 -8.27 22.41
CA THR A 743 12.60 -8.41 23.82
C THR A 743 14.04 -8.95 23.98
N MET A 744 14.78 -9.05 22.87
CA MET A 744 16.18 -9.42 22.82
C MET A 744 17.05 -8.17 22.73
N ALA A 745 18.08 -8.06 23.54
CA ALA A 745 19.06 -6.99 23.42
C ALA A 745 19.94 -7.18 22.16
N PRO A 746 20.48 -6.09 21.59
CA PRO A 746 21.47 -6.19 20.51
C PRO A 746 22.67 -7.02 20.97
N MET A 747 23.12 -7.98 20.16
CA MET A 747 24.25 -8.88 20.44
C MET A 747 24.06 -9.78 21.66
N GLU A 748 22.86 -9.96 22.21
CA GLU A 748 22.62 -10.83 23.36
C GLU A 748 23.00 -12.29 23.10
N PHE A 749 22.69 -12.78 21.87
CA PHE A 749 23.08 -14.14 21.45
C PHE A 749 23.97 -14.09 20.22
N ILE A 750 24.97 -14.97 20.23
CA ILE A 750 25.96 -15.15 19.17
C ILE A 750 26.01 -16.62 18.80
N MET A 751 26.07 -16.95 17.52
CA MET A 751 26.01 -18.33 17.03
C MET A 751 26.66 -18.48 15.67
N ASP A 752 27.11 -19.67 15.33
CA ASP A 752 27.67 -20.00 14.02
C ASP A 752 26.65 -20.70 13.09
N ARG A 753 25.54 -21.16 13.63
CA ARG A 753 24.39 -21.68 12.89
C ARG A 753 23.09 -21.34 13.57
N TYR A 754 22.11 -21.02 12.76
CA TYR A 754 20.77 -20.68 13.27
C TYR A 754 19.67 -21.02 12.28
N ALA A 755 18.46 -21.16 12.83
CA ALA A 755 17.20 -21.13 12.12
C ALA A 755 16.22 -20.24 12.91
N SER A 756 15.51 -19.37 12.23
CA SER A 756 14.50 -18.51 12.84
C SER A 756 13.21 -18.49 12.03
N LEU A 757 12.09 -18.33 12.71
CA LEU A 757 10.78 -18.08 12.12
C LEU A 757 10.14 -16.91 12.85
N MET A 758 9.71 -15.92 12.10
CA MET A 758 8.94 -14.77 12.57
C MET A 758 7.60 -14.77 11.86
N ALA A 759 6.52 -14.68 12.61
CA ALA A 759 5.15 -14.69 12.10
C ALA A 759 4.35 -13.55 12.72
N THR A 760 3.67 -12.77 11.89
CA THR A 760 2.75 -11.71 12.32
C THR A 760 1.41 -11.91 11.64
N TYR A 761 0.36 -12.14 12.40
CA TYR A 761 -1.01 -12.29 11.90
C TYR A 761 -1.81 -11.02 12.16
N HIS A 762 -2.23 -10.37 11.11
CA HIS A 762 -3.10 -9.19 11.10
C HIS A 762 -4.55 -9.64 10.90
N LEU A 763 -5.35 -9.65 11.98
CA LEU A 763 -6.72 -10.14 11.97
C LEU A 763 -7.73 -9.14 11.39
N LYS A 764 -7.31 -7.89 11.16
CA LYS A 764 -8.15 -6.84 10.54
C LYS A 764 -9.47 -6.56 11.27
N GLY A 765 -9.51 -6.70 12.59
CA GLY A 765 -10.69 -6.44 13.42
C GLY A 765 -11.66 -7.63 13.52
N LEU A 766 -11.20 -8.83 13.22
CA LEU A 766 -12.01 -10.06 13.25
C LEU A 766 -12.72 -10.28 14.61
N LEU A 767 -12.09 -9.92 15.71
CA LEU A 767 -12.66 -10.06 17.06
C LEU A 767 -13.20 -8.72 17.59
N LEU A 768 -12.38 -7.65 17.57
CA LEU A 768 -12.73 -6.37 18.22
C LEU A 768 -13.90 -5.66 17.53
N ASN A 769 -14.07 -5.82 16.23
CA ASN A 769 -15.18 -5.21 15.50
C ASN A 769 -16.56 -5.87 15.78
N HIS A 770 -16.58 -7.01 16.47
CA HIS A 770 -17.82 -7.64 16.92
C HIS A 770 -18.25 -7.17 18.33
N LEU A 771 -17.37 -6.51 19.08
CA LEU A 771 -17.67 -5.97 20.41
C LEU A 771 -18.35 -4.61 20.31
N PRO A 772 -19.59 -4.43 20.82
CA PRO A 772 -20.42 -3.25 20.53
C PRO A 772 -19.80 -1.88 20.86
N LEU A 773 -19.06 -1.79 21.96
CA LEU A 773 -18.40 -0.54 22.38
C LEU A 773 -17.07 -0.32 21.66
N ILE A 774 -16.27 -1.37 21.49
CA ILE A 774 -14.94 -1.32 20.89
C ILE A 774 -15.01 -1.07 19.38
N LYS A 775 -16.04 -1.60 18.72
CA LYS A 775 -16.28 -1.39 17.28
C LYS A 775 -16.20 0.08 16.86
N ARG A 776 -16.64 1.02 17.72
CA ARG A 776 -16.58 2.46 17.42
C ARG A 776 -15.15 3.00 17.33
N LEU A 777 -14.19 2.34 17.98
CA LEU A 777 -12.79 2.73 17.98
C LEU A 777 -12.04 2.21 16.75
N ARG A 778 -12.64 1.27 16.02
CA ARG A 778 -12.08 0.70 14.76
C ARG A 778 -10.70 0.09 14.95
N LEU A 779 -10.46 -0.51 16.13
CA LEU A 779 -9.21 -1.15 16.48
C LEU A 779 -9.08 -2.51 15.77
N ARG A 780 -7.86 -2.90 15.45
CA ARG A 780 -7.55 -4.16 14.77
C ARG A 780 -6.51 -4.93 15.57
N GLU A 781 -6.71 -6.23 15.70
CA GLU A 781 -5.81 -7.11 16.46
C GLU A 781 -4.63 -7.57 15.60
N VAL A 782 -3.50 -7.72 16.25
CA VAL A 782 -2.31 -8.32 15.67
C VAL A 782 -1.71 -9.32 16.65
N LEU A 783 -1.34 -10.47 16.16
CA LEU A 783 -0.62 -11.50 16.93
C LEU A 783 0.75 -11.71 16.30
N THR A 784 1.79 -11.75 17.13
CA THR A 784 3.16 -11.98 16.68
C THR A 784 3.73 -13.18 17.43
N PHE A 785 4.47 -14.01 16.72
CA PHE A 785 5.23 -15.12 17.31
C PHE A 785 6.59 -15.23 16.64
N ASN A 786 7.66 -15.18 17.41
CA ASN A 786 9.03 -15.27 16.95
C ASN A 786 9.75 -16.39 17.66
N ILE A 787 10.48 -17.21 16.93
CA ILE A 787 11.31 -18.31 17.45
C ILE A 787 12.68 -18.29 16.78
N LEU A 788 13.72 -18.53 17.57
CA LEU A 788 15.09 -18.66 17.12
C LEU A 788 15.71 -19.90 17.76
N TYR A 789 16.25 -20.74 16.95
CA TYR A 789 17.13 -21.83 17.33
C TYR A 789 18.53 -21.55 16.80
N GLY A 790 19.55 -21.81 17.64
CA GLY A 790 20.93 -21.59 17.24
C GLY A 790 21.89 -22.41 18.07
N SER A 791 23.08 -22.56 17.55
CA SER A 791 24.14 -23.26 18.28
C SER A 791 25.52 -22.69 17.94
N MET A 792 26.50 -22.96 18.81
CA MET A 792 27.88 -22.65 18.59
C MET A 792 28.65 -23.96 18.47
N SER A 793 29.39 -24.16 17.39
CA SER A 793 30.27 -25.32 17.23
C SER A 793 31.56 -25.10 18.01
N GLU A 794 32.18 -26.18 18.41
CA GLU A 794 33.46 -26.17 19.15
C GLU A 794 34.56 -25.39 18.40
N GLN A 795 34.55 -25.41 17.08
CA GLN A 795 35.54 -24.69 16.26
C GLN A 795 35.47 -23.15 16.38
N ASN A 796 34.32 -22.62 16.77
CA ASN A 796 34.05 -21.18 16.90
C ASN A 796 33.79 -20.74 18.34
N ASP A 797 33.80 -21.71 19.27
CA ASP A 797 33.65 -21.43 20.71
C ASP A 797 34.97 -20.91 21.30
N PRO A 798 34.98 -19.66 21.82
CA PRO A 798 36.20 -19.16 22.53
C PRO A 798 36.65 -20.04 23.69
N ALA A 799 35.75 -20.81 24.30
CA ALA A 799 36.10 -21.74 25.39
C ALA A 799 37.04 -22.87 24.92
N SER A 800 37.10 -23.16 23.64
CA SER A 800 38.08 -24.11 23.06
C SER A 800 39.52 -23.60 23.12
N LEU A 801 39.74 -22.36 23.58
CA LEU A 801 41.06 -21.69 23.69
C LEU A 801 41.85 -21.63 22.37
N ARG A 802 41.19 -21.76 21.24
CA ARG A 802 41.86 -21.69 19.93
C ARG A 802 42.42 -20.29 19.72
N SER A 803 43.73 -20.23 19.49
CA SER A 803 44.41 -18.96 19.20
C SER A 803 43.79 -18.21 17.99
N GLY A 804 43.60 -16.92 18.16
CA GLY A 804 43.04 -16.04 17.15
C GLY A 804 41.53 -15.84 17.26
N LEU A 805 40.73 -16.66 17.94
CA LEU A 805 39.33 -16.40 18.24
C LEU A 805 39.19 -15.22 19.21
N TYR A 806 38.06 -14.58 19.18
CA TYR A 806 37.76 -13.45 20.06
C TYR A 806 36.86 -13.89 21.20
N LEU A 807 37.12 -13.35 22.37
CA LEU A 807 36.21 -13.47 23.50
C LEU A 807 34.88 -12.81 23.18
N LEU A 808 33.80 -13.34 23.75
CA LEU A 808 32.48 -12.71 23.62
C LEU A 808 32.47 -11.32 24.26
N PRO A 809 31.78 -10.35 23.67
CA PRO A 809 31.52 -9.07 24.28
C PRO A 809 30.72 -9.25 25.59
N GLN A 810 30.87 -8.29 26.49
CA GLN A 810 30.15 -8.31 27.76
C GLN A 810 28.62 -8.33 27.52
N GLY A 811 27.91 -9.23 28.16
CA GLY A 811 26.47 -9.42 28.00
C GLY A 811 26.05 -10.33 26.85
N ALA A 812 26.98 -10.78 26.00
CA ALA A 812 26.71 -11.76 24.97
C ALA A 812 26.82 -13.20 25.51
N SER A 813 25.96 -14.08 25.03
CA SER A 813 25.91 -15.49 25.40
C SER A 813 25.62 -16.38 24.17
N PHE A 814 25.68 -17.70 24.37
CA PHE A 814 25.24 -18.68 23.40
C PHE A 814 23.79 -19.12 23.71
N LEU A 815 23.03 -19.46 22.68
CA LEU A 815 21.81 -20.22 22.88
C LEU A 815 22.16 -21.65 23.33
N GLY A 816 21.42 -22.14 24.33
CA GLY A 816 21.47 -23.50 24.77
C GLY A 816 20.68 -24.47 23.88
N SER A 817 20.25 -25.59 24.42
CA SER A 817 19.38 -26.54 23.73
C SER A 817 17.93 -26.02 23.56
N GLU A 818 17.53 -25.05 24.36
CA GLU A 818 16.22 -24.44 24.33
C GLU A 818 16.19 -23.30 23.29
N PRO A 819 15.17 -23.25 22.41
CA PRO A 819 15.01 -22.12 21.47
C PRO A 819 14.64 -20.84 22.22
N TYR A 820 15.09 -19.69 21.71
CA TYR A 820 14.56 -18.40 22.14
C TYR A 820 13.17 -18.21 21.53
N MET A 821 12.20 -17.82 22.35
CA MET A 821 10.83 -17.60 21.92
C MET A 821 10.25 -16.32 22.54
N GLU A 822 9.50 -15.58 21.73
CA GLU A 822 8.68 -14.47 22.19
C GLU A 822 7.34 -14.44 21.44
N TYR A 823 6.30 -13.92 22.11
CA TYR A 823 5.04 -13.63 21.47
C TYR A 823 4.63 -12.18 21.73
N GLY A 824 3.82 -11.63 20.82
CA GLY A 824 3.25 -10.31 20.96
C GLY A 824 1.74 -10.31 20.72
N ILE A 825 1.06 -9.47 21.48
CA ILE A 825 -0.34 -9.12 21.25
C ILE A 825 -0.38 -7.62 21.02
N GLY A 826 -0.83 -7.22 19.83
CA GLY A 826 -0.84 -5.85 19.41
C GLY A 826 -2.25 -5.35 19.06
N ILE A 827 -2.41 -4.05 19.14
CA ILE A 827 -3.56 -3.32 18.65
C ILE A 827 -3.06 -2.30 17.64
N GLU A 828 -3.50 -2.42 16.41
CA GLU A 828 -3.25 -1.47 15.33
C GLU A 828 -4.46 -0.61 15.05
N ASN A 829 -4.29 0.41 14.23
CA ASN A 829 -5.31 1.37 13.85
C ASN A 829 -5.68 2.35 14.98
N ILE A 830 -4.86 2.51 15.98
CA ILE A 830 -5.05 3.52 17.02
C ILE A 830 -4.87 4.90 16.37
N PHE A 831 -5.93 5.73 16.40
CA PHE A 831 -5.99 7.01 15.68
C PHE A 831 -5.66 6.90 14.18
N LYS A 832 -5.82 5.72 13.55
CA LYS A 832 -5.52 5.39 12.14
C LYS A 832 -4.04 5.40 11.76
N LEU A 833 -3.13 5.63 12.71
CA LEU A 833 -1.71 5.87 12.43
C LEU A 833 -0.77 5.08 13.34
N MET A 834 -1.26 4.49 14.41
CA MET A 834 -0.40 3.94 15.47
C MET A 834 -0.77 2.48 15.77
N ARG A 835 0.25 1.70 16.04
CA ARG A 835 0.17 0.34 16.57
C ARG A 835 0.93 0.28 17.89
N ILE A 836 0.39 -0.43 18.86
CA ILE A 836 1.01 -0.72 20.16
C ILE A 836 0.99 -2.22 20.36
N ASP A 837 2.12 -2.79 20.72
CA ASP A 837 2.31 -4.22 20.98
C ASP A 837 2.83 -4.44 22.40
N TYR A 838 2.22 -5.34 23.10
CA TYR A 838 2.79 -5.98 24.27
C TYR A 838 3.53 -7.24 23.82
N VAL A 839 4.83 -7.28 23.98
CA VAL A 839 5.68 -8.41 23.61
C VAL A 839 6.21 -9.06 24.87
N ARG A 840 6.13 -10.39 24.93
CA ARG A 840 6.62 -11.17 26.07
C ARG A 840 7.57 -12.27 25.60
N ARG A 841 8.72 -12.33 26.24
CA ARG A 841 9.71 -13.36 26.13
C ARG A 841 9.24 -14.62 26.90
N LEU A 842 9.43 -15.80 26.33
CA LEU A 842 8.99 -17.08 26.89
C LEU A 842 10.14 -17.90 27.48
N THR A 843 11.34 -17.74 26.96
CA THR A 843 12.54 -18.50 27.32
C THR A 843 13.69 -17.55 27.72
N TYR A 844 14.72 -18.04 28.36
CA TYR A 844 15.88 -17.23 28.83
C TYR A 844 15.48 -16.03 29.69
N LEU A 845 14.54 -16.23 30.60
CA LEU A 845 13.91 -15.15 31.38
C LEU A 845 14.91 -14.45 32.32
N ASP A 846 15.90 -15.17 32.82
CA ASP A 846 16.90 -14.65 33.76
C ASP A 846 17.95 -13.75 33.09
N ALA A 847 18.12 -13.86 31.79
CA ALA A 847 19.09 -13.09 31.03
C ALA A 847 18.61 -11.66 30.66
N ALA A 848 17.31 -11.38 30.76
CA ALA A 848 16.71 -10.09 30.35
C ALA A 848 16.43 -9.21 31.58
N PRO A 849 16.66 -7.89 31.49
CA PRO A 849 16.29 -6.95 32.57
C PRO A 849 14.76 -6.91 32.77
N ALA A 850 13.96 -7.21 31.77
CA ALA A 850 12.52 -7.44 31.86
C ALA A 850 12.08 -8.47 30.78
N PRO A 851 11.26 -9.47 31.17
CA PRO A 851 10.80 -10.49 30.23
C PRO A 851 9.66 -9.98 29.28
N TRP A 852 9.37 -8.71 29.31
CA TRP A 852 8.33 -8.09 28.50
C TRP A 852 8.72 -6.67 28.07
N ALA A 853 8.14 -6.22 26.99
CA ALA A 853 8.27 -4.85 26.50
C ALA A 853 6.95 -4.35 25.90
N VAL A 854 6.72 -3.05 25.95
CA VAL A 854 5.67 -2.38 25.19
C VAL A 854 6.36 -1.64 24.06
N LYS A 855 5.97 -1.96 22.84
CA LYS A 855 6.54 -1.38 21.61
C LYS A 855 5.46 -0.59 20.87
N VAL A 856 5.88 0.50 20.23
CA VAL A 856 4.99 1.38 19.48
C VAL A 856 5.52 1.53 18.06
N THR A 857 4.67 1.60 17.06
CA THR A 857 5.08 2.00 15.71
C THR A 857 4.04 2.90 15.07
N LEU A 858 4.50 3.79 14.19
CA LEU A 858 3.66 4.55 13.29
C LEU A 858 3.45 3.71 12.04
N GLN A 859 2.22 3.38 11.74
CA GLN A 859 1.84 2.54 10.62
C GLN A 859 0.64 3.13 9.91
N PHE A 860 0.82 3.51 8.66
CA PHE A 860 -0.29 3.88 7.78
C PHE A 860 -0.93 2.59 7.24
N THR A 861 -2.13 2.26 7.72
CA THR A 861 -2.95 1.15 7.18
C THR A 861 -4.21 1.74 6.56
N MET A 862 -4.47 1.38 5.32
CA MET A 862 -5.76 1.67 4.66
C MET A 862 -6.80 0.63 5.01
#